data_a05a4f5b225a883fbc35b3b0160448a7
#
_entry.id   a05a4f5b225a883fbc35b3b0160448a7
#
_cell.length_a   1.000
_cell.length_b   1.000
_cell.length_c   1.000
_cell.angle_alpha   90.00
_cell.angle_beta   90.00
_cell.angle_gamma   90.00
#
_symmetry.space_group_name_H-M   'P 1'
#
loop_
_entity.id
_entity.type
_entity.pdbx_description
1 polymer ?
#
loop_
_entity_poly.entity_id
_entity_poly.type
_entity_poly.pdbx_seq_one_letter_code
_entity_poly.pdbx_strand_id
1 'polypeptide(L)'
;MCMICSTFNPFLEACDYDGLNAPLGDAQGDGPQFALGNTLVEVTDAAASTATTYAMAVNDFFMGNLSSNSDRDWVAVDLVAGQQYTFAVAGTGALFDSNDDPFLTLRDASGGLIDTDDDGGPGRYSSLTFTATVSGTYYLDVSSYNASDSGTYGLSVVEGNRASFNSEMAAGTLLRPDQAWTAVVGEGGETVSWAIRASGNTPDGQTFVPLSAAQVAATQSIMAYVDAISGLSFSQVNPSGTSNSATILFGAYSNNDGAGAYAYFPGSTPGGSRGFTALQGDVWLNNTSVSQNNLSFGTYSYYTILHEIGHAMGLAHPGDYNAGLGVSITYANSAQYMQDTHQYTVMSYFDETNSGVSGGLGYPDTFMLHDYLALHTLYGAAPTYHSGDTVYGFNATYGGTVYDFTANTTPLMSVYDGAGIDTIDLSGYNMAQYLSLEEGVMSDIGGYFGNFSIAYGAVIENAIGGNGNDTIDGNDAANTILGGSGNDVILGGGGSDTIDGGDDDDEIYGGSEGDLLFGGNGADTLVGEMGNDTIYGGNDADLILGGNGNDSLFGEQGNDVLRGGRGDDFLDGGNRNDRLYGAEGDDTLLGGNGDDLLRGGAQNDLMLGGDGNDVLIGGAGFDTLDGGAGDDIMVGAFNADTFVFADDHGNDIIEDFEAANDFERIDFSNLSTLNSLADVLGSGSGTAAATQVGLDVVIDTGSGTITLLNVNYADLDAADFVF
;
A
#
# COMPACT_ATOMS: atom_id res chain seq x y z
N MET A 1 -40.88 -8.49 -10.70
CA MET A 1 -41.20 -9.49 -9.66
C MET A 1 -41.93 -10.60 -10.38
N CYS A 2 -41.17 -11.50 -10.94
CA CYS A 2 -41.68 -12.54 -11.85
C CYS A 2 -42.23 -13.71 -11.04
N MET A 3 -43.45 -14.16 -11.38
CA MET A 3 -44.19 -15.22 -10.69
C MET A 3 -43.72 -16.65 -11.05
N ILE A 4 -42.60 -16.79 -11.76
CA ILE A 4 -42.09 -18.08 -12.28
C ILE A 4 -40.97 -18.66 -11.39
N CYS A 5 -40.32 -17.86 -10.56
CA CYS A 5 -39.19 -18.33 -9.72
C CYS A 5 -39.59 -19.13 -8.47
N SER A 6 -40.85 -19.41 -8.19
CA SER A 6 -41.24 -20.04 -6.92
C SER A 6 -41.65 -21.52 -7.00
N THR A 7 -41.51 -22.18 -8.18
CA THR A 7 -42.05 -23.54 -8.33
C THR A 7 -41.01 -24.62 -8.67
N PHE A 8 -39.80 -24.27 -9.05
CA PHE A 8 -38.78 -25.26 -9.41
C PHE A 8 -37.41 -24.89 -8.92
N ASN A 9 -36.98 -25.50 -7.88
CA ASN A 9 -35.63 -25.76 -7.35
C ASN A 9 -35.27 -25.06 -6.03
N PRO A 10 -35.01 -25.83 -4.95
CA PRO A 10 -34.55 -25.27 -3.64
C PRO A 10 -33.09 -24.77 -3.62
N PHE A 11 -32.39 -24.70 -4.74
CA PHE A 11 -31.02 -24.22 -4.87
C PHE A 11 -30.87 -22.85 -5.55
N LEU A 12 -31.98 -22.15 -5.85
CA LEU A 12 -31.95 -20.77 -6.32
C LEU A 12 -32.02 -19.81 -5.10
N GLU A 13 -30.97 -19.71 -4.33
CA GLU A 13 -30.79 -18.51 -3.51
C GLU A 13 -30.46 -17.34 -4.44
N ALA A 14 -31.36 -16.37 -4.48
CA ALA A 14 -31.12 -15.08 -5.12
C ALA A 14 -29.95 -14.43 -4.35
N CYS A 15 -28.77 -14.42 -4.94
CA CYS A 15 -27.67 -13.61 -4.46
C CYS A 15 -27.99 -12.16 -4.79
N ASP A 16 -28.55 -11.43 -3.83
CA ASP A 16 -28.48 -9.97 -3.79
C ASP A 16 -27.00 -9.59 -3.60
N TYR A 17 -26.35 -9.19 -4.68
CA TYR A 17 -24.93 -8.83 -4.74
C TYR A 17 -24.72 -7.33 -4.42
N ASP A 18 -25.44 -6.80 -3.43
CA ASP A 18 -25.24 -5.43 -2.92
C ASP A 18 -24.39 -5.41 -1.61
N GLY A 19 -23.60 -6.45 -1.34
CA GLY A 19 -22.90 -6.61 -0.06
C GLY A 19 -21.37 -6.59 -0.09
N LEU A 20 -20.70 -6.58 -1.24
CA LEU A 20 -19.24 -6.60 -1.34
C LEU A 20 -18.60 -5.28 -1.77
N ASN A 21 -19.36 -4.21 -1.89
CA ASN A 21 -18.85 -2.83 -1.94
C ASN A 21 -18.81 -2.16 -0.56
N ALA A 22 -18.65 -2.93 0.52
CA ALA A 22 -18.11 -2.33 1.72
C ALA A 22 -16.59 -2.24 1.50
N PRO A 23 -15.95 -1.06 1.70
CA PRO A 23 -14.50 -1.04 1.76
C PRO A 23 -14.11 -2.09 2.81
N LEU A 24 -13.24 -3.02 2.42
CA LEU A 24 -12.64 -3.97 3.35
C LEU A 24 -12.04 -3.11 4.44
N GLY A 25 -12.60 -3.18 5.64
CA GLY A 25 -12.04 -2.49 6.79
C GLY A 25 -10.62 -3.03 6.92
N ASP A 26 -9.68 -2.09 6.97
CA ASP A 26 -8.26 -2.30 7.14
C ASP A 26 -7.96 -3.64 7.83
N ALA A 27 -7.42 -4.60 7.09
CA ALA A 27 -6.78 -5.78 7.65
C ALA A 27 -5.47 -5.32 8.30
N GLN A 28 -5.57 -4.41 9.25
CA GLN A 28 -4.46 -3.99 10.08
C GLN A 28 -4.26 -5.06 11.14
N GLY A 29 -3.09 -5.69 11.09
CA GLY A 29 -2.63 -6.55 12.16
C GLY A 29 -2.82 -5.85 13.52
N ASP A 30 -3.36 -6.58 14.51
CA ASP A 30 -3.71 -6.12 15.86
C ASP A 30 -2.50 -5.68 16.72
N GLY A 31 -1.62 -4.84 16.18
CA GLY A 31 -0.71 -4.00 16.95
C GLY A 31 -1.38 -2.64 17.17
N PRO A 32 -1.13 -1.92 18.29
CA PRO A 32 -1.61 -0.56 18.44
C PRO A 32 -0.85 0.36 17.48
N GLN A 33 -1.13 0.24 16.20
CA GLN A 33 -0.84 1.30 15.26
C GLN A 33 -1.76 2.44 15.68
N PHE A 34 -1.19 3.59 15.97
CA PHE A 34 -1.99 4.81 16.02
C PHE A 34 -2.59 4.94 14.62
N ALA A 35 -3.90 4.67 14.50
CA ALA A 35 -4.60 4.87 13.25
C ALA A 35 -4.32 6.30 12.81
N LEU A 36 -3.46 6.46 11.82
CA LEU A 36 -3.24 7.76 11.18
C LEU A 36 -4.58 8.10 10.53
N GLY A 37 -5.21 9.18 10.99
CA GLY A 37 -6.46 9.66 10.41
C GLY A 37 -6.19 10.18 8.99
N ASN A 38 -7.27 10.42 8.26
CA ASN A 38 -7.16 10.99 6.91
C ASN A 38 -6.44 12.33 6.96
N THR A 39 -5.61 12.60 5.95
CA THR A 39 -5.04 13.93 5.73
C THR A 39 -5.95 14.73 4.81
N LEU A 40 -6.52 15.81 5.34
CA LEU A 40 -7.34 16.75 4.60
C LEU A 40 -6.48 17.91 4.13
N VAL A 41 -6.53 18.27 2.86
CA VAL A 41 -5.74 19.37 2.30
C VAL A 41 -6.66 20.56 1.96
N GLU A 42 -6.24 21.75 2.33
CA GLU A 42 -6.93 22.97 1.97
C GLU A 42 -6.83 23.24 0.47
N VAL A 43 -7.99 23.31 -0.21
CA VAL A 43 -8.09 23.60 -1.64
C VAL A 43 -8.46 25.06 -1.92
N THR A 44 -9.18 25.67 -0.98
CA THR A 44 -9.59 27.09 -1.02
C THR A 44 -9.47 27.65 0.39
N ASP A 45 -9.05 28.91 0.51
CA ASP A 45 -8.88 29.64 1.77
C ASP A 45 -10.04 29.39 2.76
N ALA A 46 -9.70 28.88 3.95
CA ALA A 46 -10.68 28.51 4.97
C ALA A 46 -11.28 29.75 5.64
N ALA A 47 -12.61 29.85 5.69
CA ALA A 47 -13.29 31.03 6.22
C ALA A 47 -13.03 31.23 7.71
N ALA A 48 -12.54 32.37 8.10
CA ALA A 48 -12.31 32.81 9.50
C ALA A 48 -13.63 33.01 10.28
N SER A 49 -14.50 32.00 10.29
CA SER A 49 -15.79 32.03 10.98
C SER A 49 -16.43 30.65 11.11
N THR A 50 -17.53 30.57 11.88
CA THR A 50 -18.35 29.34 11.97
C THR A 50 -19.01 28.91 10.63
N ALA A 51 -18.77 29.64 9.55
CA ALA A 51 -19.23 29.32 8.20
C ALA A 51 -18.16 28.53 7.39
N THR A 52 -17.04 28.13 8.01
CA THR A 52 -16.03 27.31 7.33
C THR A 52 -16.66 26.02 6.78
N THR A 53 -16.18 25.60 5.62
CA THR A 53 -16.59 24.33 4.99
C THR A 53 -15.65 23.18 5.35
N TYR A 54 -14.53 23.48 6.02
CA TYR A 54 -13.58 22.47 6.46
C TYR A 54 -13.95 21.89 7.82
N ALA A 55 -13.99 20.57 7.89
CA ALA A 55 -14.23 19.83 9.12
C ALA A 55 -13.30 18.60 9.14
N MET A 56 -12.76 18.29 10.31
CA MET A 56 -11.92 17.12 10.53
C MET A 56 -12.52 16.25 11.64
N ALA A 57 -12.29 14.96 11.58
CA ALA A 57 -12.59 14.04 12.67
C ALA A 57 -11.45 14.02 13.70
N VAL A 58 -11.71 13.48 14.87
CA VAL A 58 -10.65 13.17 15.84
C VAL A 58 -9.75 12.07 15.24
N ASN A 59 -8.46 12.27 15.31
CA ASN A 59 -7.36 11.54 14.70
C ASN A 59 -7.06 11.90 13.23
N ASP A 60 -7.84 12.79 12.59
CA ASP A 60 -7.47 13.32 11.29
C ASP A 60 -6.39 14.41 11.37
N PHE A 61 -5.75 14.65 10.24
CA PHE A 61 -4.83 15.77 10.01
C PHE A 61 -5.44 16.75 9.02
N PHE A 62 -5.13 18.02 9.17
CA PHE A 62 -5.52 19.06 8.21
C PHE A 62 -4.26 19.84 7.80
N MET A 63 -4.05 19.96 6.49
CA MET A 63 -2.95 20.73 5.89
C MET A 63 -3.52 22.02 5.31
N GLY A 64 -3.13 23.14 5.86
CA GLY A 64 -3.59 24.47 5.45
C GLY A 64 -2.47 25.40 5.02
N ASN A 65 -2.82 26.58 4.53
CA ASN A 65 -1.89 27.60 4.09
C ASN A 65 -2.35 29.01 4.47
N LEU A 66 -1.67 29.62 5.42
CA LEU A 66 -1.88 31.02 5.72
C LEU A 66 -1.33 31.87 4.57
N SER A 67 -2.21 32.36 3.73
CA SER A 67 -1.88 33.12 2.52
C SER A 67 -1.31 34.53 2.79
N SER A 68 -1.51 35.02 4.00
CA SER A 68 -1.00 36.32 4.49
C SER A 68 -1.01 36.38 6.02
N ASN A 69 -0.27 37.33 6.58
CA ASN A 69 -0.19 37.58 8.03
C ASN A 69 -1.53 38.01 8.72
N SER A 70 -2.54 38.27 7.97
CA SER A 70 -3.90 38.58 8.49
C SER A 70 -4.87 37.42 8.24
N ASP A 71 -4.39 36.38 7.66
CA ASP A 71 -5.13 35.17 7.35
C ASP A 71 -5.45 34.36 8.60
N ARG A 72 -6.60 33.74 8.60
CA ARG A 72 -7.08 32.92 9.72
C ARG A 72 -7.94 31.81 9.18
N ASP A 73 -7.52 30.60 9.40
CA ASP A 73 -8.23 29.41 8.97
C ASP A 73 -9.01 28.80 10.13
N TRP A 74 -10.29 28.57 9.94
CA TRP A 74 -11.12 27.86 10.89
C TRP A 74 -11.48 26.47 10.39
N VAL A 75 -11.17 25.48 11.20
CA VAL A 75 -11.50 24.07 10.92
C VAL A 75 -12.45 23.57 12.01
N ALA A 76 -13.57 22.99 11.61
CA ALA A 76 -14.56 22.44 12.53
C ALA A 76 -14.13 21.04 13.02
N VAL A 77 -14.43 20.72 14.28
CA VAL A 77 -14.22 19.40 14.87
C VAL A 77 -15.34 19.08 15.86
N ASP A 78 -15.88 17.87 15.82
CA ASP A 78 -16.91 17.43 16.77
C ASP A 78 -16.27 16.71 17.97
N LEU A 79 -16.53 17.19 19.17
CA LEU A 79 -16.00 16.66 20.41
C LEU A 79 -17.09 16.05 21.30
N VAL A 80 -16.72 15.09 22.13
CA VAL A 80 -17.61 14.38 23.07
C VAL A 80 -17.39 14.87 24.50
N ALA A 81 -18.45 15.24 25.19
CA ALA A 81 -18.37 15.74 26.56
C ALA A 81 -17.73 14.73 27.52
N GLY A 82 -16.81 15.20 28.35
CA GLY A 82 -16.05 14.41 29.32
C GLY A 82 -14.75 13.82 28.75
N GLN A 83 -14.55 13.84 27.45
CA GLN A 83 -13.30 13.39 26.82
C GLN A 83 -12.28 14.52 26.78
N GLN A 84 -11.01 14.15 26.95
CA GLN A 84 -9.86 15.04 26.82
C GLN A 84 -9.27 14.92 25.41
N TYR A 85 -8.95 16.03 24.81
CA TYR A 85 -8.36 16.13 23.49
C TYR A 85 -7.11 17.00 23.52
N THR A 86 -6.15 16.68 22.68
CA THR A 86 -5.00 17.54 22.38
C THR A 86 -5.09 18.00 20.94
N PHE A 87 -4.96 19.28 20.72
CA PHE A 87 -4.87 19.94 19.43
C PHE A 87 -3.45 20.44 19.26
N ALA A 88 -2.88 20.29 18.08
CA ALA A 88 -1.56 20.83 17.79
C ALA A 88 -1.52 21.40 16.38
N VAL A 89 -0.83 22.51 16.23
CA VAL A 89 -0.51 23.09 14.92
C VAL A 89 0.99 23.31 14.83
N ALA A 90 1.57 22.84 13.73
CA ALA A 90 2.98 23.04 13.40
C ALA A 90 3.09 23.49 11.96
N GLY A 91 4.07 24.25 11.66
CA GLY A 91 4.35 24.59 10.29
C GLY A 91 4.94 23.41 9.51
N THR A 92 4.69 23.38 8.21
CA THR A 92 5.14 22.35 7.28
C THR A 92 5.80 23.00 6.07
N GLY A 93 7.01 22.58 5.71
CA GLY A 93 7.69 23.00 4.48
C GLY A 93 9.07 23.64 4.62
N ALA A 94 9.79 23.69 3.51
CA ALA A 94 11.20 24.11 3.39
C ALA A 94 11.46 25.60 3.63
N LEU A 95 10.43 26.43 3.77
CA LEU A 95 10.52 27.87 3.89
C LEU A 95 10.30 28.40 5.32
N PHE A 96 10.40 27.51 6.33
CA PHE A 96 10.38 27.96 7.70
C PHE A 96 11.61 28.84 7.95
N ASP A 97 11.43 30.09 7.75
CA ASP A 97 12.30 31.08 8.34
C ASP A 97 12.03 31.08 9.85
N SER A 98 13.02 31.56 10.61
CA SER A 98 12.97 31.68 12.06
C SER A 98 11.76 32.46 12.63
N ASN A 99 10.78 32.81 11.83
CA ASN A 99 9.66 33.67 12.17
C ASN A 99 8.27 33.01 11.97
N ASP A 100 8.20 31.81 11.38
CA ASP A 100 6.91 31.11 11.16
C ASP A 100 6.45 30.46 12.47
N ASP A 101 5.57 31.14 13.17
CA ASP A 101 5.08 30.76 14.50
C ASP A 101 3.53 30.67 14.42
N PRO A 102 2.95 29.47 14.22
CA PRO A 102 1.52 29.30 14.12
C PRO A 102 0.85 29.46 15.48
N PHE A 103 -0.18 30.26 15.55
CA PHE A 103 -0.98 30.53 16.74
C PHE A 103 -2.29 29.72 16.69
N LEU A 104 -2.57 28.94 17.72
CA LEU A 104 -3.76 28.11 17.81
C LEU A 104 -4.79 28.70 18.78
N THR A 105 -6.04 28.82 18.33
CA THR A 105 -7.17 29.25 19.15
C THR A 105 -8.29 28.20 19.10
N LEU A 106 -8.71 27.73 20.26
CA LEU A 106 -9.91 26.88 20.40
C LEU A 106 -11.14 27.75 20.64
N ARG A 107 -12.23 27.47 19.90
CA ARG A 107 -13.50 28.22 19.98
C ARG A 107 -14.71 27.31 20.17
N ASP A 108 -15.73 27.80 20.82
CA ASP A 108 -17.02 27.13 20.97
C ASP A 108 -17.89 27.16 19.69
N ALA A 109 -19.01 26.45 19.70
CA ALA A 109 -19.96 26.39 18.58
C ALA A 109 -20.50 27.75 18.11
N SER A 110 -20.42 28.81 18.92
CA SER A 110 -20.82 30.19 18.57
C SER A 110 -19.65 31.05 18.07
N GLY A 111 -18.43 30.51 18.02
CA GLY A 111 -17.19 31.19 17.71
C GLY A 111 -16.56 31.92 18.90
N GLY A 112 -17.09 31.71 20.12
CA GLY A 112 -16.54 32.29 21.34
C GLY A 112 -15.22 31.68 21.73
N LEU A 113 -14.26 32.47 22.19
CA LEU A 113 -12.94 32.04 22.64
C LEU A 113 -13.05 31.09 23.85
N ILE A 114 -12.41 29.94 23.79
CA ILE A 114 -12.25 29.00 24.90
C ILE A 114 -10.82 29.09 25.44
N ASP A 115 -9.80 28.85 24.57
CA ASP A 115 -8.40 28.81 24.95
C ASP A 115 -7.49 29.20 23.79
N THR A 116 -6.22 29.54 24.08
CA THR A 116 -5.22 29.88 23.04
C THR A 116 -3.84 29.41 23.46
N ASP A 117 -3.02 29.07 22.48
CA ASP A 117 -1.61 28.78 22.68
C ASP A 117 -0.77 29.34 21.54
N ASP A 118 0.46 29.81 21.88
CA ASP A 118 1.44 30.33 20.94
C ASP A 118 2.81 29.65 21.01
N ASP A 119 3.14 28.98 22.12
CA ASP A 119 4.46 28.39 22.37
C ASP A 119 4.39 27.13 23.27
N GLY A 120 3.24 26.46 23.35
CA GLY A 120 3.03 25.34 24.28
C GLY A 120 3.76 24.06 23.92
N GLY A 121 4.30 23.97 22.72
CA GLY A 121 5.03 22.84 22.18
C GLY A 121 6.54 23.05 22.00
N PRO A 122 7.32 22.03 21.63
CA PRO A 122 8.73 22.19 21.34
C PRO A 122 8.95 22.93 20.02
N GLY A 123 9.94 23.75 20.00
CA GLY A 123 10.27 24.53 18.82
C GLY A 123 9.29 25.68 18.64
N ARG A 124 8.50 25.72 17.63
CA ARG A 124 7.54 26.78 17.30
C ARG A 124 6.21 26.17 16.85
N TYR A 125 5.64 25.31 17.66
CA TYR A 125 4.30 24.86 17.42
C TYR A 125 3.40 25.10 18.62
N SER A 126 2.14 25.37 18.36
CA SER A 126 1.13 25.57 19.40
C SER A 126 0.43 24.25 19.72
N SER A 127 0.19 23.98 21.00
CA SER A 127 -0.52 22.78 21.46
C SER A 127 -1.42 23.07 22.65
N LEU A 128 -2.71 22.74 22.49
CA LEU A 128 -3.75 22.92 23.52
C LEU A 128 -4.29 21.56 23.97
N THR A 129 -4.38 21.34 25.28
CA THR A 129 -5.09 20.20 25.85
C THR A 129 -6.39 20.68 26.51
N PHE A 130 -7.52 20.11 26.08
CA PHE A 130 -8.85 20.55 26.52
C PHE A 130 -9.76 19.35 26.85
N THR A 131 -10.52 19.44 27.93
CA THR A 131 -11.58 18.46 28.23
C THR A 131 -12.94 19.08 27.82
N ALA A 132 -13.57 18.48 26.82
CA ALA A 132 -14.84 18.99 26.34
C ALA A 132 -15.93 18.94 27.41
N THR A 133 -16.59 20.05 27.68
CA THR A 133 -17.64 20.12 28.69
C THR A 133 -19.04 19.85 28.12
N VAL A 134 -19.19 19.98 26.81
CA VAL A 134 -20.43 19.75 26.05
C VAL A 134 -20.05 19.01 24.76
N SER A 135 -20.87 18.04 24.35
CA SER A 135 -20.70 17.39 23.04
C SER A 135 -21.20 18.30 21.92
N GLY A 136 -20.47 18.39 20.81
CA GLY A 136 -20.85 19.16 19.63
C GLY A 136 -19.65 19.75 18.93
N THR A 137 -19.93 20.64 17.96
CA THR A 137 -18.93 21.26 17.09
C THR A 137 -18.16 22.36 17.83
N TYR A 138 -16.85 22.28 17.73
CA TYR A 138 -15.88 23.30 18.13
C TYR A 138 -15.13 23.76 16.88
N TYR A 139 -14.38 24.86 16.99
CA TYR A 139 -13.57 25.37 15.90
C TYR A 139 -12.12 25.57 16.36
N LEU A 140 -11.22 25.12 15.51
CA LEU A 140 -9.78 25.36 15.61
C LEU A 140 -9.47 26.52 14.67
N ASP A 141 -8.98 27.60 15.20
CA ASP A 141 -8.67 28.83 14.50
C ASP A 141 -7.16 29.01 14.47
N VAL A 142 -6.57 28.77 13.31
CA VAL A 142 -5.13 28.89 13.06
C VAL A 142 -4.83 30.27 12.49
N SER A 143 -3.79 30.89 13.00
CA SER A 143 -3.28 32.18 12.51
C SER A 143 -1.78 32.29 12.73
N SER A 144 -1.13 33.29 12.19
CA SER A 144 0.26 33.61 12.48
C SER A 144 0.38 34.48 13.73
N TYR A 145 1.40 34.22 14.57
CA TYR A 145 1.73 35.05 15.72
C TYR A 145 2.36 36.39 15.31
N ASN A 146 3.22 36.39 14.31
CA ASN A 146 3.92 37.59 13.84
C ASN A 146 3.30 38.17 12.56
N ALA A 147 3.36 39.49 12.44
CA ALA A 147 2.81 40.22 11.29
C ALA A 147 3.58 40.04 9.96
N SER A 148 4.60 39.20 9.93
CA SER A 148 5.43 38.90 8.74
C SER A 148 5.30 37.49 8.20
N ASP A 149 4.58 36.63 8.89
CA ASP A 149 4.61 35.18 8.67
C ASP A 149 3.42 34.72 7.85
N SER A 150 3.66 33.89 6.87
CA SER A 150 2.67 33.22 6.03
C SER A 150 3.30 31.90 5.55
N GLY A 151 2.51 30.84 5.41
CA GLY A 151 3.05 29.56 4.96
C GLY A 151 2.14 28.38 5.25
N THR A 152 2.58 27.20 4.87
CA THR A 152 1.81 25.96 5.09
C THR A 152 1.93 25.50 6.53
N TYR A 153 0.87 24.92 7.05
CA TYR A 153 0.84 24.35 8.39
C TYR A 153 0.08 23.03 8.40
N GLY A 154 0.42 22.17 9.38
CA GLY A 154 -0.36 21.00 9.72
C GLY A 154 -1.10 21.20 11.04
N LEU A 155 -2.35 20.74 11.11
CA LEU A 155 -3.19 20.76 12.31
C LEU A 155 -3.61 19.33 12.64
N SER A 156 -3.53 18.95 13.91
CA SER A 156 -3.96 17.63 14.40
C SER A 156 -4.92 17.74 15.57
N VAL A 157 -5.80 16.75 15.71
CA VAL A 157 -6.70 16.58 16.85
C VAL A 157 -6.66 15.11 17.29
N VAL A 158 -6.28 14.86 18.52
CA VAL A 158 -6.25 13.50 19.07
C VAL A 158 -6.94 13.41 20.42
N GLU A 159 -7.47 12.24 20.74
CA GLU A 159 -7.99 11.95 22.09
C GLU A 159 -6.81 11.67 23.04
N GLY A 160 -6.81 12.30 24.21
CA GLY A 160 -5.75 12.16 25.21
C GLY A 160 -4.99 13.45 25.46
N ASN A 161 -3.79 13.31 26.02
CA ASN A 161 -2.97 14.44 26.51
C ASN A 161 -1.64 14.64 25.75
N ARG A 162 -1.52 14.06 24.55
CA ARG A 162 -0.32 14.21 23.72
C ARG A 162 -0.72 14.33 22.24
N ALA A 163 -0.12 15.27 21.54
CA ALA A 163 -0.34 15.48 20.12
C ALA A 163 0.11 14.25 19.29
N SER A 164 -0.56 14.01 18.17
CA SER A 164 -0.06 13.16 17.09
C SER A 164 0.36 14.07 15.93
N PHE A 165 1.48 13.79 15.30
CA PHE A 165 1.97 14.51 14.15
C PHE A 165 1.99 13.58 12.94
N ASN A 166 1.59 14.08 11.77
CA ASN A 166 1.95 13.43 10.52
C ASN A 166 3.46 13.63 10.27
N SER A 167 3.99 12.94 9.27
CA SER A 167 5.43 12.95 9.03
C SER A 167 5.97 14.34 8.67
N GLU A 168 5.20 15.18 7.99
CA GLU A 168 5.60 16.55 7.64
C GLU A 168 5.69 17.44 8.87
N MET A 169 4.70 17.41 9.77
CA MET A 169 4.73 18.12 11.05
C MET A 169 5.91 17.64 11.91
N ALA A 170 6.11 16.32 11.99
CA ALA A 170 7.18 15.72 12.78
C ALA A 170 8.56 16.05 12.20
N ALA A 171 8.77 15.95 10.90
CA ALA A 171 10.01 16.37 10.24
C ALA A 171 10.28 17.86 10.46
N GLY A 172 9.24 18.71 10.44
CA GLY A 172 9.32 20.12 10.76
C GLY A 172 9.94 20.41 12.14
N THR A 173 9.68 19.56 13.15
CA THR A 173 10.30 19.72 14.49
C THR A 173 11.80 19.47 14.49
N LEU A 174 12.32 18.70 13.54
CA LEU A 174 13.74 18.42 13.40
C LEU A 174 14.50 19.55 12.70
N LEU A 175 13.81 20.45 12.01
CA LEU A 175 14.42 21.46 11.18
C LEU A 175 14.98 22.62 12.01
N ARG A 176 16.19 23.05 11.61
CA ARG A 176 16.83 24.28 12.07
C ARG A 176 17.42 25.00 10.85
N PRO A 177 16.58 25.68 10.03
CA PRO A 177 17.01 26.28 8.76
C PRO A 177 18.16 27.28 8.91
N ASP A 178 18.20 28.01 10.00
CA ASP A 178 19.30 28.93 10.36
C ASP A 178 20.60 28.19 10.74
N GLN A 179 20.55 26.89 10.91
CA GLN A 179 21.68 26.01 11.27
C GLN A 179 21.99 24.98 10.17
N ALA A 180 21.45 25.12 8.96
CA ALA A 180 21.77 24.29 7.81
C ALA A 180 23.05 24.74 7.08
N TRP A 181 23.60 23.86 6.25
CA TRP A 181 24.72 24.21 5.34
C TRP A 181 24.19 25.03 4.16
N THR A 182 24.14 26.34 4.31
CA THR A 182 23.45 27.29 3.41
C THR A 182 24.05 27.44 2.00
N ALA A 183 25.21 26.87 1.75
CA ALA A 183 25.85 26.95 0.42
C ALA A 183 25.15 26.17 -0.67
N VAL A 184 24.05 25.45 -0.36
CA VAL A 184 23.50 24.41 -1.26
C VAL A 184 22.04 24.65 -1.65
N VAL A 185 21.31 25.52 -1.00
CA VAL A 185 19.92 25.79 -1.38
C VAL A 185 19.91 26.57 -2.69
N GLY A 186 20.01 25.85 -3.82
CA GLY A 186 19.60 26.30 -5.14
C GLY A 186 20.63 26.41 -6.25
N GLU A 187 21.94 26.50 -6.03
CA GLU A 187 22.90 26.63 -7.13
C GLU A 187 24.27 25.95 -6.83
N GLY A 188 24.48 24.75 -7.42
CA GLY A 188 25.83 24.26 -7.72
C GLY A 188 26.75 23.90 -6.56
N GLY A 189 26.30 23.01 -5.69
CA GLY A 189 27.09 22.07 -4.91
C GLY A 189 28.44 22.52 -4.33
N GLU A 190 28.46 23.33 -3.27
CA GLU A 190 29.67 23.39 -2.45
C GLU A 190 29.85 22.08 -1.69
N THR A 191 31.02 21.46 -1.83
CA THR A 191 31.38 20.23 -1.13
C THR A 191 31.75 20.53 0.33
N VAL A 192 31.03 19.93 1.28
CA VAL A 192 31.38 20.02 2.70
C VAL A 192 32.55 19.08 2.99
N SER A 193 33.68 19.64 3.47
CA SER A 193 34.84 18.81 3.79
C SER A 193 34.77 18.27 5.21
N TRP A 194 35.17 17.00 5.39
CA TRP A 194 35.24 16.39 6.71
C TRP A 194 36.54 15.59 6.94
N ALA A 195 36.91 15.35 8.18
CA ALA A 195 38.12 14.58 8.52
C ALA A 195 38.05 13.96 9.92
N ILE A 196 38.83 12.90 10.12
CA ILE A 196 39.17 12.41 11.45
C ILE A 196 40.15 13.38 12.09
N ARG A 197 39.84 13.86 13.27
CA ARG A 197 40.63 14.87 14.00
C ARG A 197 42.02 14.35 14.37
N ALA A 198 43.03 15.16 14.17
CA ALA A 198 44.41 14.81 14.49
C ALA A 198 44.77 15.16 15.95
N SER A 199 44.21 16.23 16.51
CA SER A 199 44.54 16.76 17.85
C SER A 199 43.56 17.86 18.27
N GLY A 200 43.65 18.31 19.50
CA GLY A 200 42.89 19.42 20.08
C GLY A 200 41.92 18.90 21.15
N ASN A 201 41.73 19.69 22.20
CA ASN A 201 40.76 19.35 23.25
C ASN A 201 39.35 19.71 22.84
N THR A 202 38.36 19.14 23.53
CA THR A 202 36.96 19.57 23.39
C THR A 202 36.85 21.06 23.81
N PRO A 203 35.80 21.74 23.38
CA PRO A 203 35.52 23.11 23.75
C PRO A 203 35.45 23.33 25.26
N ASP A 204 34.97 22.34 25.99
CA ASP A 204 34.88 22.35 27.46
C ASP A 204 36.19 21.97 28.16
N GLY A 205 37.28 21.84 27.39
CA GLY A 205 38.63 21.59 27.91
C GLY A 205 38.92 20.13 28.24
N GLN A 206 38.11 19.19 27.82
CA GLN A 206 38.37 17.76 28.02
C GLN A 206 39.46 17.27 27.08
N THR A 207 40.21 16.27 27.52
CA THR A 207 41.35 15.76 26.76
C THR A 207 40.91 14.97 25.54
N PHE A 208 41.45 15.35 24.40
CA PHE A 208 41.27 14.64 23.12
C PHE A 208 41.77 13.20 23.21
N VAL A 209 40.97 12.28 22.66
CA VAL A 209 41.35 10.88 22.45
C VAL A 209 41.15 10.56 20.92
N PRO A 210 42.12 9.92 20.27
CA PRO A 210 41.94 9.49 18.89
C PRO A 210 40.81 8.48 18.77
N LEU A 211 40.05 8.51 17.65
CA LEU A 211 39.09 7.47 17.31
C LEU A 211 39.81 6.12 17.12
N SER A 212 39.20 5.04 17.55
CA SER A 212 39.64 3.69 17.22
C SER A 212 39.47 3.39 15.71
N ALA A 213 40.13 2.36 15.20
CA ALA A 213 40.00 1.96 13.81
C ALA A 213 38.55 1.58 13.45
N ALA A 214 37.82 0.96 14.38
CA ALA A 214 36.40 0.60 14.16
C ALA A 214 35.50 1.86 14.14
N GLN A 215 35.72 2.83 15.02
CA GLN A 215 35.03 4.11 15.01
C GLN A 215 35.30 4.90 13.72
N VAL A 216 36.56 4.91 13.24
CA VAL A 216 36.90 5.51 11.94
C VAL A 216 36.15 4.85 10.80
N ALA A 217 36.13 3.52 10.75
CA ALA A 217 35.43 2.79 9.70
C ALA A 217 33.89 3.03 9.71
N ALA A 218 33.28 3.02 10.90
CA ALA A 218 31.86 3.34 11.04
C ALA A 218 31.55 4.79 10.61
N THR A 219 32.35 5.75 11.05
CA THR A 219 32.19 7.17 10.62
C THR A 219 32.31 7.30 9.10
N GLN A 220 33.28 6.61 8.47
CA GLN A 220 33.47 6.65 7.03
C GLN A 220 32.27 6.03 6.28
N SER A 221 31.74 4.92 6.79
CA SER A 221 30.57 4.26 6.22
C SER A 221 29.32 5.14 6.32
N ILE A 222 29.06 5.72 7.50
CA ILE A 222 27.90 6.59 7.72
C ILE A 222 28.02 7.89 6.90
N MET A 223 29.21 8.50 6.81
CA MET A 223 29.41 9.71 5.99
C MET A 223 29.24 9.42 4.49
N ALA A 224 29.64 8.25 4.00
CA ALA A 224 29.40 7.84 2.64
C ALA A 224 27.89 7.61 2.37
N TYR A 225 27.17 7.06 3.34
CA TYR A 225 25.73 6.92 3.29
C TYR A 225 25.01 8.29 3.24
N VAL A 226 25.39 9.22 4.12
CA VAL A 226 24.82 10.58 4.15
C VAL A 226 25.10 11.39 2.88
N ASP A 227 26.32 11.25 2.33
CA ASP A 227 26.68 11.84 1.02
C ASP A 227 25.77 11.33 -0.09
N ALA A 228 25.40 10.06 -0.01
CA ALA A 228 24.64 9.38 -1.04
C ALA A 228 23.13 9.67 -0.99
N ILE A 229 22.56 9.88 0.20
CA ILE A 229 21.11 10.08 0.38
C ILE A 229 20.65 11.53 0.36
N SER A 230 21.56 12.49 0.47
CA SER A 230 21.23 13.92 0.52
C SER A 230 21.72 14.67 -0.71
N GLY A 231 21.11 15.79 -1.02
CA GLY A 231 21.58 16.70 -2.07
C GLY A 231 22.89 17.42 -1.79
N LEU A 232 23.52 17.15 -0.61
CA LEU A 232 24.86 17.63 -0.27
C LEU A 232 25.94 16.73 -0.85
N SER A 233 27.13 17.29 -1.06
CA SER A 233 28.33 16.54 -1.39
C SER A 233 29.36 16.64 -0.28
N PHE A 234 29.93 15.49 0.11
CA PHE A 234 30.95 15.43 1.16
C PHE A 234 32.30 14.94 0.62
N SER A 235 33.39 15.53 1.11
CA SER A 235 34.75 15.07 0.78
C SER A 235 35.59 14.86 1.99
N GLN A 236 36.18 13.67 2.14
CA GLN A 236 37.09 13.37 3.23
C GLN A 236 38.47 13.93 2.97
N VAL A 237 38.94 14.82 3.88
CA VAL A 237 40.31 15.31 3.87
C VAL A 237 41.22 14.29 4.53
N ASN A 238 42.24 13.81 3.81
CA ASN A 238 43.17 12.77 4.24
C ASN A 238 42.50 11.44 4.64
N PRO A 239 41.88 10.70 3.68
CA PRO A 239 41.10 9.50 3.94
C PRO A 239 41.86 8.38 4.68
N SER A 240 43.16 8.29 4.54
CA SER A 240 44.00 7.27 5.18
C SER A 240 44.67 7.73 6.50
N GLY A 241 44.31 8.92 7.00
CA GLY A 241 44.92 9.50 8.20
C GLY A 241 44.00 10.48 8.90
N THR A 242 44.62 11.45 9.59
CA THR A 242 43.93 12.48 10.36
C THR A 242 44.24 13.87 9.84
N SER A 243 43.35 14.85 10.07
CA SER A 243 43.50 16.24 9.70
C SER A 243 42.73 17.15 10.65
N ASN A 244 43.20 18.39 10.86
CA ASN A 244 42.43 19.44 11.54
C ASN A 244 41.99 20.54 10.53
N SER A 245 42.03 20.26 9.21
CA SER A 245 41.80 21.26 8.17
C SER A 245 40.51 21.00 7.37
N ALA A 246 39.52 20.36 7.98
CA ALA A 246 38.23 20.13 7.38
C ALA A 246 37.11 20.96 8.04
N THR A 247 35.98 21.05 7.41
CA THR A 247 34.78 21.74 7.89
C THR A 247 34.17 21.02 9.07
N ILE A 248 33.98 19.70 8.98
CA ILE A 248 33.48 18.82 10.03
C ILE A 248 34.67 17.98 10.54
N LEU A 249 34.89 17.94 11.85
CA LEU A 249 35.95 17.15 12.44
C LEU A 249 35.39 16.15 13.46
N PHE A 250 35.73 14.89 13.27
CA PHE A 250 35.35 13.80 14.18
C PHE A 250 36.48 13.50 15.17
N GLY A 251 36.17 13.54 16.45
CA GLY A 251 37.12 13.24 17.53
C GLY A 251 36.44 12.47 18.67
N ALA A 252 37.24 12.08 19.66
CA ALA A 252 36.74 11.50 20.89
C ALA A 252 37.32 12.13 22.14
N TYR A 253 36.64 11.90 23.24
CA TYR A 253 37.09 12.22 24.60
C TYR A 253 36.71 11.07 25.55
N SER A 254 37.17 11.15 26.80
CA SER A 254 36.76 10.18 27.82
C SER A 254 36.41 10.93 29.10
N ASN A 255 35.13 10.93 29.44
CA ASN A 255 34.61 11.54 30.65
C ASN A 255 33.36 10.82 31.12
N ASN A 256 33.08 10.87 32.40
CA ASN A 256 31.88 10.31 33.00
C ASN A 256 30.85 11.44 33.25
N ASP A 257 30.50 12.16 32.17
CA ASP A 257 29.56 13.29 32.18
C ASP A 257 28.10 12.89 31.90
N GLY A 258 27.85 11.61 31.60
CA GLY A 258 26.52 11.07 31.30
C GLY A 258 26.11 11.21 29.86
N ALA A 259 26.90 11.89 28.99
CA ALA A 259 26.63 11.96 27.56
C ALA A 259 27.27 10.80 26.79
N GLY A 260 26.63 10.32 25.73
CA GLY A 260 27.18 9.35 24.77
C GLY A 260 28.16 10.02 23.81
N ALA A 261 27.76 11.17 23.32
CA ALA A 261 28.51 12.00 22.40
C ALA A 261 27.89 13.41 22.37
N TYR A 262 28.40 14.28 21.54
CA TYR A 262 27.74 15.52 21.17
C TYR A 262 28.28 16.04 19.83
N ALA A 263 27.42 16.77 19.11
CA ALA A 263 27.81 17.48 17.91
C ALA A 263 27.39 18.95 17.95
N TYR A 264 28.00 19.73 17.07
CA TYR A 264 27.62 21.11 16.85
C TYR A 264 26.88 21.27 15.55
N PHE A 265 25.81 22.04 15.58
CA PHE A 265 25.04 22.36 14.36
C PHE A 265 25.88 23.10 13.31
N PRO A 266 25.57 23.04 12.05
CA PRO A 266 26.08 23.92 11.00
C PRO A 266 25.87 25.39 11.40
N GLY A 267 26.69 26.29 10.92
CA GLY A 267 26.52 27.72 11.23
C GLY A 267 26.03 28.52 10.05
N SER A 268 25.15 29.47 10.32
CA SER A 268 24.48 30.35 9.39
C SER A 268 25.31 31.50 8.80
N THR A 269 26.63 31.48 8.80
CA THR A 269 27.39 32.56 8.19
C THR A 269 27.78 32.27 6.76
N PRO A 270 27.14 32.93 5.75
CA PRO A 270 27.55 32.79 4.36
C PRO A 270 28.95 33.32 4.12
N GLY A 271 29.84 32.55 3.54
CA GLY A 271 31.06 33.04 2.90
C GLY A 271 32.22 33.50 3.80
N GLY A 272 32.19 33.22 5.08
CA GLY A 272 33.29 33.54 5.99
C GLY A 272 34.38 32.50 5.93
N SER A 273 35.62 32.89 5.56
CA SER A 273 36.78 32.05 5.77
C SER A 273 36.87 31.68 7.24
N ARG A 274 36.64 30.41 7.57
CA ARG A 274 36.66 29.92 8.94
C ARG A 274 38.09 30.00 9.46
N GLY A 275 38.29 30.81 10.49
CA GLY A 275 39.42 30.62 11.36
C GLY A 275 39.30 29.29 12.11
N PHE A 276 40.39 28.65 12.45
CA PHE A 276 40.49 27.30 13.06
C PHE A 276 39.79 27.13 14.43
N THR A 277 38.91 28.02 14.82
CA THR A 277 38.13 28.00 16.07
C THR A 277 36.65 27.76 15.88
N ALA A 278 36.19 27.50 14.65
CA ALA A 278 34.78 27.24 14.39
C ALA A 278 34.44 25.78 14.67
N LEU A 279 33.51 25.55 15.60
CA LEU A 279 33.09 24.24 16.10
C LEU A 279 31.91 23.65 15.31
N GLN A 280 31.47 24.35 14.29
CA GLN A 280 30.29 24.03 13.54
C GLN A 280 30.40 22.68 12.81
N GLY A 281 29.47 21.76 13.09
CA GLY A 281 29.44 20.42 12.55
C GLY A 281 30.43 19.44 13.20
N ASP A 282 31.30 19.89 14.15
CA ASP A 282 32.23 18.99 14.82
C ASP A 282 31.50 17.95 15.70
N VAL A 283 31.94 16.70 15.60
CA VAL A 283 31.40 15.57 16.35
C VAL A 283 32.39 15.01 17.32
N TRP A 284 31.95 14.78 18.56
CA TRP A 284 32.77 14.30 19.66
C TRP A 284 32.14 13.06 20.32
N LEU A 285 32.79 11.90 20.21
CA LEU A 285 32.34 10.64 20.81
C LEU A 285 32.93 10.47 22.23
N ASN A 286 32.09 10.10 23.18
CA ASN A 286 32.55 9.77 24.53
C ASN A 286 32.93 8.29 24.64
N ASN A 287 34.21 7.99 24.68
CA ASN A 287 34.74 6.62 24.76
C ASN A 287 34.40 5.87 26.05
N THR A 288 33.78 6.51 27.04
CA THR A 288 33.23 5.83 28.22
C THR A 288 31.84 5.25 27.98
N SER A 289 31.12 5.77 27.01
CA SER A 289 29.74 5.36 26.66
C SER A 289 29.68 4.68 25.29
N VAL A 290 30.39 5.21 24.29
CA VAL A 290 30.43 4.67 22.92
C VAL A 290 31.56 3.63 22.83
N SER A 291 31.20 2.41 22.40
CA SER A 291 32.17 1.32 22.21
C SER A 291 33.23 1.69 21.18
N GLN A 292 34.48 1.31 21.48
CA GLN A 292 35.57 1.49 20.54
C GLN A 292 35.71 0.29 19.55
N ASN A 293 34.99 -0.80 19.79
CA ASN A 293 35.19 -2.05 19.05
C ASN A 293 33.86 -2.70 18.55
N ASN A 294 32.75 -2.46 19.24
CA ASN A 294 31.44 -2.98 18.85
C ASN A 294 30.58 -1.86 18.26
N LEU A 295 30.54 -1.82 16.95
CA LEU A 295 29.82 -0.83 16.13
C LEU A 295 29.00 -1.56 15.06
N SER A 296 28.44 -2.73 15.46
CA SER A 296 27.51 -3.49 14.62
C SER A 296 26.18 -2.75 14.49
N PHE A 297 25.41 -3.07 13.47
CA PHE A 297 24.02 -2.61 13.29
C PHE A 297 23.20 -2.90 14.55
N GLY A 298 22.19 -2.08 14.83
CA GLY A 298 21.34 -2.18 16.01
C GLY A 298 22.02 -1.85 17.36
N THR A 299 23.29 -1.46 17.38
CA THR A 299 23.97 -1.13 18.64
C THR A 299 23.88 0.35 18.98
N TYR A 300 23.80 0.68 20.29
CA TYR A 300 23.85 2.05 20.78
C TYR A 300 25.03 2.84 20.20
N SER A 301 26.21 2.21 20.05
CA SER A 301 27.40 2.89 19.58
C SER A 301 27.39 3.26 18.11
N TYR A 302 26.78 2.42 17.25
CA TYR A 302 26.57 2.75 15.85
C TYR A 302 25.54 3.87 15.70
N TYR A 303 24.38 3.69 16.34
CA TYR A 303 23.32 4.69 16.40
C TYR A 303 23.81 6.05 16.89
N THR A 304 24.65 6.10 17.97
CA THR A 304 25.16 7.36 18.47
C THR A 304 25.96 8.12 17.41
N ILE A 305 26.77 7.43 16.58
CA ILE A 305 27.50 8.10 15.50
C ILE A 305 26.54 8.66 14.46
N LEU A 306 25.53 7.89 14.08
CA LEU A 306 24.50 8.30 13.11
C LEU A 306 23.71 9.52 13.64
N HIS A 307 23.27 9.47 14.90
CA HIS A 307 22.58 10.56 15.60
C HIS A 307 23.38 11.87 15.60
N GLU A 308 24.66 11.80 16.00
CA GLU A 308 25.52 12.99 16.05
C GLU A 308 25.83 13.56 14.66
N ILE A 309 25.87 12.68 13.64
CA ILE A 309 25.97 13.14 12.25
C ILE A 309 24.67 13.85 11.85
N GLY A 310 23.50 13.39 12.29
CA GLY A 310 22.23 14.10 12.12
C GLY A 310 22.30 15.54 12.63
N HIS A 311 22.84 15.76 13.84
CA HIS A 311 23.10 17.11 14.36
C HIS A 311 24.10 17.91 13.50
N ALA A 312 25.16 17.27 13.06
CA ALA A 312 26.13 17.89 12.15
C ALA A 312 25.52 18.25 10.79
N MET A 313 24.40 17.61 10.41
CA MET A 313 23.61 17.93 9.24
C MET A 313 22.53 18.99 9.51
N GLY A 314 22.33 19.43 10.73
CA GLY A 314 21.33 20.44 11.09
C GLY A 314 20.04 19.90 11.68
N LEU A 315 19.92 18.57 11.90
CA LEU A 315 18.76 18.00 12.55
C LEU A 315 18.80 18.22 14.06
N ALA A 316 17.70 18.65 14.66
CA ALA A 316 17.54 18.79 16.11
C ALA A 316 16.85 17.56 16.71
N HIS A 317 16.81 17.48 18.04
CA HIS A 317 15.88 16.56 18.70
C HIS A 317 14.43 16.98 18.39
N PRO A 318 13.49 16.02 18.34
CA PRO A 318 12.07 16.33 18.18
C PRO A 318 11.50 17.24 19.25
N GLY A 319 12.09 17.24 20.45
CA GLY A 319 11.68 18.07 21.59
C GLY A 319 12.84 18.82 22.24
N ASP A 320 12.53 19.70 23.19
CA ASP A 320 13.49 20.48 23.96
C ASP A 320 14.19 19.65 25.06
N TYR A 321 14.79 18.52 24.71
CA TYR A 321 15.50 17.66 25.64
C TYR A 321 16.93 17.42 25.21
N ASN A 322 17.84 17.45 26.18
CA ASN A 322 19.26 17.17 26.01
C ASN A 322 19.77 16.35 27.18
N ALA A 323 20.57 15.32 26.92
CA ALA A 323 21.18 14.50 27.94
C ALA A 323 22.19 15.34 28.78
N GLY A 324 22.18 15.16 30.09
CA GLY A 324 23.09 15.82 31.00
C GLY A 324 23.05 15.23 32.40
N LEU A 325 24.08 15.53 33.23
CA LEU A 325 24.15 15.04 34.60
C LEU A 325 22.95 15.49 35.43
N GLY A 326 22.18 14.51 35.92
CA GLY A 326 21.01 14.76 36.79
C GLY A 326 19.72 15.11 36.06
N VAL A 327 19.71 15.12 34.73
CA VAL A 327 18.50 15.28 33.93
C VAL A 327 17.87 13.91 33.74
N SER A 328 16.59 13.77 34.13
CA SER A 328 15.80 12.57 33.85
C SER A 328 14.92 12.84 32.64
N ILE A 329 15.31 12.29 31.51
CA ILE A 329 14.56 12.34 30.23
C ILE A 329 13.80 11.03 30.10
N THR A 330 12.49 11.09 30.02
CA THR A 330 11.61 9.94 29.79
C THR A 330 10.57 10.31 28.76
N TYR A 331 10.05 9.32 28.01
CA TYR A 331 8.97 9.56 27.06
C TYR A 331 7.79 10.28 27.72
N ALA A 332 7.43 9.87 28.93
CA ALA A 332 6.30 10.46 29.66
C ALA A 332 6.44 11.93 30.00
N ASN A 333 7.68 12.43 30.23
CA ASN A 333 7.94 13.81 30.67
C ASN A 333 8.59 14.71 29.63
N SER A 334 9.07 14.16 28.51
CA SER A 334 9.91 14.92 27.57
C SER A 334 9.50 14.74 26.11
N ALA A 335 8.85 13.62 25.70
CA ALA A 335 8.35 13.49 24.35
C ALA A 335 7.17 14.44 24.12
N GLN A 336 7.20 15.14 23.02
CA GLN A 336 6.26 16.21 22.72
C GLN A 336 5.06 15.71 21.89
N TYR A 337 5.27 14.72 21.03
CA TYR A 337 4.25 14.08 20.22
C TYR A 337 4.43 12.54 20.23
N MET A 338 3.43 11.81 19.72
CA MET A 338 3.40 10.35 19.85
C MET A 338 4.52 9.65 19.07
N GLN A 339 4.88 10.17 17.91
CA GLN A 339 5.90 9.59 17.03
C GLN A 339 7.35 10.04 17.39
N ASP A 340 7.57 10.68 18.53
CA ASP A 340 8.91 11.00 19.04
C ASP A 340 9.58 9.74 19.61
N THR A 341 9.97 8.83 18.72
CA THR A 341 10.62 7.54 19.05
C THR A 341 11.62 7.14 17.97
N HIS A 342 12.48 6.16 18.28
CA HIS A 342 13.44 5.57 17.34
C HIS A 342 12.79 4.96 16.10
N GLN A 343 11.52 4.61 16.16
CA GLN A 343 10.77 4.11 15.01
C GLN A 343 10.69 5.13 13.87
N TYR A 344 10.64 6.42 14.19
CA TYR A 344 10.39 7.49 13.22
C TYR A 344 11.60 8.41 12.99
N THR A 345 12.52 8.51 13.94
CA THR A 345 13.69 9.40 13.84
C THR A 345 14.86 8.93 14.69
N VAL A 346 16.07 8.98 14.13
CA VAL A 346 17.31 8.76 14.88
C VAL A 346 17.57 9.88 15.88
N MET A 347 16.90 11.01 15.76
CA MET A 347 17.09 12.16 16.65
C MET A 347 16.32 12.03 17.96
N SER A 348 15.44 11.06 18.11
CA SER A 348 14.75 10.75 19.36
C SER A 348 15.67 10.06 20.38
N TYR A 349 15.39 10.27 21.66
CA TYR A 349 16.01 9.53 22.79
C TYR A 349 15.12 8.38 23.29
N PHE A 350 13.95 8.19 22.67
CA PHE A 350 12.93 7.28 23.16
C PHE A 350 12.88 6.01 22.30
N ASP A 351 12.87 4.90 23.00
CA ASP A 351 12.75 3.57 22.44
C ASP A 351 11.41 3.41 21.68
N GLU A 352 11.39 2.58 20.67
CA GLU A 352 10.22 2.26 19.82
C GLU A 352 9.04 1.72 20.62
N THR A 353 9.29 1.08 21.78
CA THR A 353 8.19 0.58 22.65
C THR A 353 7.26 1.68 23.14
N ASN A 354 7.69 2.94 23.10
CA ASN A 354 6.86 4.07 23.47
C ASN A 354 5.84 4.46 22.40
N SER A 355 6.00 4.03 21.16
CA SER A 355 4.98 4.14 20.10
C SER A 355 4.02 2.96 20.06
N GLY A 356 4.04 2.07 21.05
CA GLY A 356 3.12 0.93 21.18
C GLY A 356 3.64 -0.37 20.60
N VAL A 357 4.83 -0.38 20.03
CA VAL A 357 5.50 -1.54 19.46
C VAL A 357 6.07 -2.44 20.56
N SER A 358 5.97 -3.75 20.42
CA SER A 358 6.57 -4.70 21.37
C SER A 358 8.07 -4.80 21.14
N GLY A 359 8.85 -4.37 22.15
CA GLY A 359 10.29 -4.17 22.06
C GLY A 359 11.15 -5.41 21.85
N GLY A 360 12.40 -5.15 21.55
CA GLY A 360 13.47 -6.12 21.32
C GLY A 360 14.27 -5.80 20.07
N LEU A 361 13.86 -4.76 19.33
CA LEU A 361 14.68 -4.13 18.31
C LEU A 361 15.90 -3.49 18.97
N GLY A 362 16.93 -3.27 18.23
CA GLY A 362 18.10 -2.51 18.70
C GLY A 362 17.86 -1.00 18.56
N TYR A 363 18.87 -0.33 18.07
CA TYR A 363 18.80 1.09 17.70
C TYR A 363 18.70 1.22 16.17
N PRO A 364 18.18 2.33 15.65
CA PRO A 364 18.09 2.57 14.21
C PRO A 364 19.43 2.36 13.48
N ASP A 365 19.33 1.73 12.32
CA ASP A 365 20.46 1.37 11.47
C ASP A 365 20.70 2.37 10.33
N THR A 366 19.63 3.09 9.95
CA THR A 366 19.62 4.16 8.94
C THR A 366 18.98 5.41 9.53
N PHE A 367 18.98 6.52 8.83
CA PHE A 367 18.00 7.57 9.07
C PHE A 367 16.59 6.98 8.91
N MET A 368 15.63 7.50 9.67
CA MET A 368 14.25 7.04 9.69
C MET A 368 13.36 8.04 8.91
N LEU A 369 12.08 7.76 8.78
CA LEU A 369 11.13 8.50 7.95
C LEU A 369 11.21 10.03 8.12
N HIS A 370 11.18 10.51 9.36
CA HIS A 370 11.21 11.95 9.63
C HIS A 370 12.56 12.57 9.35
N ASP A 371 13.64 11.82 9.53
CA ASP A 371 15.00 12.31 9.24
C ASP A 371 15.22 12.48 7.74
N TYR A 372 14.78 11.50 6.90
CA TYR A 372 14.84 11.62 5.45
C TYR A 372 14.05 12.84 4.97
N LEU A 373 12.81 12.97 5.43
CA LEU A 373 11.97 14.08 5.01
C LEU A 373 12.57 15.43 5.41
N ALA A 374 13.14 15.53 6.62
CA ALA A 374 13.82 16.72 7.09
C ALA A 374 15.11 17.01 6.29
N LEU A 375 15.94 16.02 6.01
CA LEU A 375 17.14 16.17 5.19
C LEU A 375 16.84 16.55 3.76
N HIS A 376 15.84 15.92 3.15
CA HIS A 376 15.40 16.25 1.79
C HIS A 376 14.79 17.66 1.71
N THR A 377 14.10 18.09 2.76
CA THR A 377 13.62 19.46 2.89
C THR A 377 14.76 20.48 2.95
N LEU A 378 15.82 20.19 3.70
CA LEU A 378 17.00 21.10 3.84
C LEU A 378 17.89 21.13 2.59
N TYR A 379 18.11 19.98 1.94
CA TYR A 379 19.20 19.80 0.98
C TYR A 379 18.78 19.22 -0.36
N GLY A 380 17.50 18.84 -0.52
CA GLY A 380 17.00 18.07 -1.65
C GLY A 380 17.33 16.58 -1.52
N ALA A 381 16.57 15.77 -2.21
CA ALA A 381 16.80 14.34 -2.33
C ALA A 381 17.95 14.05 -3.30
N ALA A 382 18.61 12.91 -3.16
CA ALA A 382 19.65 12.43 -4.06
C ALA A 382 19.09 11.39 -5.04
N PRO A 383 18.61 11.77 -6.24
CA PRO A 383 17.92 10.86 -7.16
C PRO A 383 18.86 9.84 -7.81
N THR A 384 20.14 9.88 -7.52
CA THR A 384 21.15 8.94 -8.05
C THR A 384 21.59 7.90 -7.04
N TYR A 385 21.06 7.92 -5.81
CA TYR A 385 21.34 6.91 -4.80
C TYR A 385 20.63 5.62 -5.17
N HIS A 386 21.36 4.51 -5.23
CA HIS A 386 20.88 3.20 -5.65
C HIS A 386 20.04 3.24 -6.96
N SER A 387 20.40 4.12 -7.91
CA SER A 387 19.63 4.40 -9.14
C SER A 387 19.62 3.28 -10.19
N GLY A 388 19.97 2.06 -9.83
CA GLY A 388 19.85 0.85 -10.63
C GLY A 388 19.11 -0.18 -9.84
N ASP A 389 18.60 -1.23 -10.47
CA ASP A 389 17.80 -2.28 -9.85
C ASP A 389 18.48 -2.84 -8.60
N THR A 390 17.89 -2.57 -7.43
CA THR A 390 18.43 -2.89 -6.11
C THR A 390 17.55 -3.89 -5.39
N VAL A 391 18.16 -4.87 -4.75
CA VAL A 391 17.49 -5.81 -3.85
C VAL A 391 17.87 -5.47 -2.40
N TYR A 392 16.88 -5.26 -1.56
CA TYR A 392 16.97 -5.06 -0.12
C TYR A 392 16.45 -6.29 0.60
N GLY A 393 17.08 -6.72 1.67
CA GLY A 393 16.66 -7.89 2.44
C GLY A 393 17.54 -9.11 2.20
N PHE A 394 16.93 -10.26 1.96
CA PHE A 394 17.67 -11.46 1.55
C PHE A 394 18.11 -11.32 0.09
N ASN A 395 19.24 -11.92 -0.27
CA ASN A 395 19.85 -11.75 -1.58
C ASN A 395 20.21 -10.30 -1.96
N ALA A 396 20.43 -9.45 -0.98
CA ALA A 396 20.67 -8.03 -1.17
C ALA A 396 21.79 -7.73 -2.20
N THR A 397 21.55 -6.75 -3.06
CA THR A 397 22.54 -6.26 -4.06
C THR A 397 23.83 -5.82 -3.37
N TYR A 398 23.71 -5.20 -2.19
CA TYR A 398 24.83 -4.76 -1.35
C TYR A 398 24.99 -5.68 -0.14
N GLY A 399 25.48 -6.92 -0.35
CA GLY A 399 25.69 -7.91 0.70
C GLY A 399 26.61 -7.45 1.81
N GLY A 400 26.30 -7.85 3.05
CA GLY A 400 27.07 -7.49 4.25
C GLY A 400 26.90 -6.04 4.74
N THR A 401 25.96 -5.30 4.15
CA THR A 401 25.55 -3.95 4.57
C THR A 401 24.33 -3.99 5.50
N VAL A 402 23.87 -2.83 5.93
CA VAL A 402 22.64 -2.67 6.72
C VAL A 402 21.42 -3.26 5.99
N TYR A 403 21.44 -3.25 4.67
CA TYR A 403 20.36 -3.73 3.79
C TYR A 403 20.36 -5.27 3.56
N ASP A 404 21.35 -5.99 4.05
CA ASP A 404 21.46 -7.46 3.94
C ASP A 404 20.94 -8.11 5.23
N PHE A 405 19.74 -8.68 5.20
CA PHE A 405 19.10 -9.27 6.37
C PHE A 405 19.75 -10.58 6.85
N THR A 406 20.71 -11.11 6.08
CA THR A 406 21.59 -12.16 6.60
C THR A 406 22.66 -11.60 7.53
N ALA A 407 23.02 -10.34 7.39
CA ALA A 407 23.97 -9.62 8.23
C ALA A 407 23.26 -8.77 9.31
N ASN A 408 22.18 -8.10 8.95
CA ASN A 408 21.32 -7.32 9.83
C ASN A 408 20.05 -8.14 10.17
N THR A 409 20.13 -8.94 11.21
CA THR A 409 19.05 -9.90 11.57
C THR A 409 17.92 -9.27 12.39
N THR A 410 18.03 -8.04 12.79
CA THR A 410 17.03 -7.29 13.58
C THR A 410 16.93 -5.86 13.05
N PRO A 411 16.52 -5.68 11.77
CA PRO A 411 16.53 -4.37 11.16
C PRO A 411 15.54 -3.42 11.86
N LEU A 412 16.01 -2.21 12.15
CA LEU A 412 15.16 -1.05 12.44
C LEU A 412 15.63 0.07 11.51
N MET A 413 14.89 0.26 10.42
CA MET A 413 15.41 1.06 9.32
C MET A 413 14.31 1.61 8.40
N SER A 414 14.66 2.68 7.69
CA SER A 414 13.95 3.11 6.50
C SER A 414 14.86 2.98 5.28
N VAL A 415 14.28 2.61 4.13
CA VAL A 415 14.98 2.51 2.85
C VAL A 415 14.66 3.74 2.01
N TYR A 416 15.68 4.39 1.50
CA TYR A 416 15.56 5.38 0.44
C TYR A 416 16.22 4.84 -0.82
N ASP A 417 15.52 4.89 -1.95
CA ASP A 417 16.03 4.57 -3.28
C ASP A 417 15.72 5.72 -4.24
N GLY A 418 16.64 6.04 -5.11
CA GLY A 418 16.53 7.18 -5.99
C GLY A 418 15.86 6.86 -7.32
N ALA A 419 16.02 5.66 -7.84
CA ALA A 419 15.43 5.16 -9.08
C ALA A 419 15.94 3.75 -9.40
N GLY A 420 15.16 2.98 -10.09
CA GLY A 420 15.47 1.61 -10.52
C GLY A 420 14.18 0.85 -10.70
N ILE A 421 14.28 -0.45 -10.73
CA ILE A 421 13.21 -1.41 -10.45
C ILE A 421 13.71 -2.21 -9.26
N ASP A 422 13.19 -1.91 -8.10
CA ASP A 422 13.78 -2.28 -6.83
C ASP A 422 12.91 -3.32 -6.11
N THR A 423 13.52 -4.13 -5.25
CA THR A 423 12.85 -5.28 -4.63
C THR A 423 13.11 -5.31 -3.13
N ILE A 424 12.06 -5.49 -2.34
CA ILE A 424 12.16 -5.93 -0.95
C ILE A 424 12.04 -7.46 -0.93
N ASP A 425 13.11 -8.15 -0.56
CA ASP A 425 13.19 -9.61 -0.50
C ASP A 425 13.15 -10.09 0.95
N LEU A 426 12.00 -10.66 1.36
CA LEU A 426 11.78 -11.26 2.68
C LEU A 426 11.82 -12.79 2.64
N SER A 427 12.25 -13.42 1.52
CA SER A 427 12.20 -14.86 1.24
C SER A 427 12.91 -15.74 2.29
N GLY A 428 13.76 -15.17 3.13
CA GLY A 428 14.43 -15.89 4.20
C GLY A 428 13.65 -16.00 5.51
N TYR A 429 12.53 -15.32 5.65
CA TYR A 429 11.66 -15.43 6.81
C TYR A 429 10.67 -16.60 6.68
N ASN A 430 10.25 -17.16 7.83
CA ASN A 430 9.31 -18.28 7.91
C ASN A 430 8.17 -17.96 8.89
N MET A 431 7.79 -16.75 9.00
CA MET A 431 6.73 -16.25 9.87
C MET A 431 5.97 -15.17 9.13
N ALA A 432 4.74 -14.95 9.53
CA ALA A 432 3.90 -13.89 8.97
C ALA A 432 4.62 -12.53 8.99
N GLN A 433 4.56 -11.82 7.88
CA GLN A 433 5.07 -10.46 7.68
C GLN A 433 3.90 -9.54 7.35
N TYR A 434 4.07 -8.25 7.62
CA TYR A 434 3.31 -7.19 6.96
C TYR A 434 4.30 -6.31 6.22
N LEU A 435 4.21 -6.24 4.91
CA LEU A 435 5.05 -5.41 4.06
C LEU A 435 4.18 -4.45 3.25
N SER A 436 4.43 -3.15 3.39
CA SER A 436 3.87 -2.15 2.50
C SER A 436 4.96 -1.56 1.60
N LEU A 437 4.68 -1.48 0.30
CA LEU A 437 5.51 -0.77 -0.68
C LEU A 437 5.17 0.72 -0.77
N GLU A 438 4.13 1.17 -0.07
CA GLU A 438 3.78 2.58 0.04
C GLU A 438 4.81 3.37 0.84
N GLU A 439 5.24 4.53 0.29
CA GLU A 439 6.16 5.42 1.01
C GLU A 439 5.58 5.92 2.33
N GLY A 440 6.37 5.93 3.38
CA GLY A 440 5.97 6.46 4.69
C GLY A 440 5.16 5.50 5.55
N VAL A 441 4.78 4.34 5.04
CA VAL A 441 4.08 3.30 5.80
C VAL A 441 5.07 2.42 6.56
N MET A 442 4.72 2.03 7.78
CA MET A 442 5.52 1.12 8.59
C MET A 442 5.13 -0.32 8.31
N SER A 443 6.12 -1.16 8.09
CA SER A 443 6.02 -2.60 7.89
C SER A 443 6.53 -3.38 9.10
N ASP A 444 6.05 -4.60 9.26
CA ASP A 444 6.33 -5.54 10.33
C ASP A 444 7.12 -6.73 9.76
N ILE A 445 8.44 -6.72 9.85
CA ILE A 445 9.27 -7.75 9.25
C ILE A 445 10.16 -8.48 10.27
N GLY A 446 10.42 -9.78 10.01
CA GLY A 446 11.28 -10.61 10.85
C GLY A 446 10.70 -10.92 12.23
N GLY A 447 9.37 -10.79 12.42
CA GLY A 447 8.67 -10.98 13.68
C GLY A 447 8.75 -9.79 14.64
N TYR A 448 9.09 -8.62 14.11
CA TYR A 448 9.08 -7.34 14.81
C TYR A 448 7.98 -6.45 14.23
N PHE A 449 7.53 -5.45 14.99
CA PHE A 449 6.45 -4.55 14.60
C PHE A 449 6.99 -3.16 14.30
N GLY A 450 6.55 -2.54 13.17
CA GLY A 450 6.89 -1.19 12.77
C GLY A 450 8.39 -0.94 12.67
N ASN A 451 9.14 -1.92 12.19
CA ASN A 451 10.61 -1.90 12.20
C ASN A 451 11.22 -1.60 10.83
N PHE A 452 10.39 -1.50 9.79
CA PHE A 452 10.83 -1.24 8.43
C PHE A 452 9.90 -0.23 7.76
N SER A 453 10.41 0.59 6.87
CA SER A 453 9.60 1.51 6.06
C SER A 453 10.35 1.94 4.80
N ILE A 454 9.60 2.42 3.81
CA ILE A 454 10.11 3.08 2.62
C ILE A 454 10.05 4.59 2.85
N ALA A 455 11.16 5.27 2.64
CA ALA A 455 11.26 6.71 2.88
C ALA A 455 10.50 7.51 1.82
N TYR A 456 10.00 8.67 2.20
CA TYR A 456 9.31 9.58 1.29
C TYR A 456 10.16 9.96 0.08
N GLY A 457 9.56 9.88 -1.10
CA GLY A 457 10.19 10.14 -2.39
C GLY A 457 10.96 8.95 -2.97
N ALA A 458 10.90 7.77 -2.34
CA ALA A 458 11.37 6.52 -2.89
C ALA A 458 10.19 5.69 -3.40
N VAL A 459 10.38 4.99 -4.50
CA VAL A 459 9.43 4.00 -5.04
C VAL A 459 10.14 2.67 -5.07
N ILE A 460 9.50 1.63 -4.56
CA ILE A 460 9.96 0.25 -4.65
C ILE A 460 8.86 -0.53 -5.36
N GLU A 461 9.23 -1.20 -6.44
CA GLU A 461 8.25 -1.82 -7.33
C GLU A 461 7.96 -3.28 -6.99
N ASN A 462 8.89 -3.99 -6.35
CA ASN A 462 8.75 -5.43 -6.18
C ASN A 462 8.83 -5.88 -4.73
N ALA A 463 8.10 -6.97 -4.43
CA ALA A 463 8.12 -7.62 -3.13
C ALA A 463 8.23 -9.14 -3.26
N ILE A 464 8.93 -9.75 -2.32
CA ILE A 464 8.96 -11.20 -2.12
C ILE A 464 8.67 -11.45 -0.65
N GLY A 465 7.57 -12.14 -0.32
CA GLY A 465 7.12 -12.47 1.03
C GLY A 465 8.03 -13.49 1.72
N GLY A 466 7.64 -14.73 1.74
CA GLY A 466 8.48 -15.75 2.37
C GLY A 466 7.77 -17.08 2.54
N ASN A 467 7.90 -17.68 3.74
CA ASN A 467 7.17 -18.89 4.08
C ASN A 467 6.30 -18.61 5.31
N GLY A 468 5.33 -17.82 5.21
CA GLY A 468 4.45 -17.47 6.32
C GLY A 468 3.18 -16.90 5.76
N ASN A 469 2.17 -16.68 6.56
CA ASN A 469 0.97 -16.00 6.10
C ASN A 469 1.27 -14.50 6.06
N ASP A 470 1.68 -14.01 4.91
CA ASP A 470 2.14 -12.65 4.73
C ASP A 470 0.99 -11.72 4.29
N THR A 471 1.10 -10.46 4.63
CA THR A 471 0.25 -9.40 4.07
C THR A 471 1.15 -8.44 3.33
N ILE A 472 0.90 -8.23 2.04
CA ILE A 472 1.72 -7.37 1.18
C ILE A 472 0.83 -6.35 0.51
N ASP A 473 1.07 -5.08 0.79
CA ASP A 473 0.45 -3.96 0.11
C ASP A 473 1.42 -3.40 -0.94
N GLY A 474 1.02 -3.42 -2.19
CA GLY A 474 1.70 -2.75 -3.31
C GLY A 474 1.61 -1.23 -3.22
N ASN A 475 1.75 -0.55 -4.34
CA ASN A 475 1.65 0.92 -4.45
C ASN A 475 1.06 1.32 -5.82
N ASP A 476 1.17 2.60 -6.21
CA ASP A 476 0.68 3.09 -7.51
C ASP A 476 1.62 2.74 -8.71
N ALA A 477 2.73 2.04 -8.50
CA ALA A 477 3.61 1.60 -9.59
C ALA A 477 3.22 0.20 -10.08
N ALA A 478 3.65 -0.17 -11.29
CA ALA A 478 3.52 -1.55 -11.75
C ALA A 478 4.41 -2.48 -10.91
N ASN A 479 3.82 -3.27 -10.04
CA ASN A 479 4.50 -4.12 -9.09
C ASN A 479 4.72 -5.55 -9.63
N THR A 480 5.76 -6.21 -9.13
CA THR A 480 5.88 -7.67 -9.19
C THR A 480 5.95 -8.21 -7.77
N ILE A 481 4.92 -8.94 -7.35
CA ILE A 481 4.78 -9.43 -5.98
C ILE A 481 4.72 -10.96 -5.99
N LEU A 482 5.53 -11.58 -5.15
CA LEU A 482 5.52 -13.02 -4.88
C LEU A 482 5.19 -13.24 -3.41
N GLY A 483 4.05 -13.86 -3.09
CA GLY A 483 3.66 -14.22 -1.73
C GLY A 483 4.60 -15.27 -1.16
N GLY A 484 4.59 -16.44 -1.76
CA GLY A 484 5.52 -17.53 -1.45
C GLY A 484 4.85 -18.79 -0.98
N SER A 485 4.93 -19.12 0.30
CA SER A 485 4.21 -20.26 0.89
C SER A 485 3.50 -19.79 2.15
N GLY A 486 2.28 -20.23 2.34
CA GLY A 486 1.38 -19.81 3.41
C GLY A 486 0.19 -19.05 2.85
N ASN A 487 -0.86 -18.89 3.63
CA ASN A 487 -2.05 -18.17 3.19
C ASN A 487 -1.77 -16.66 3.20
N ASP A 488 -1.47 -16.11 2.05
CA ASP A 488 -1.06 -14.72 1.89
C ASP A 488 -2.24 -13.81 1.52
N VAL A 489 -2.14 -12.54 1.88
CA VAL A 489 -3.08 -11.48 1.45
C VAL A 489 -2.27 -10.43 0.69
N ILE A 490 -2.57 -10.25 -0.60
CA ILE A 490 -1.79 -9.38 -1.47
C ILE A 490 -2.70 -8.37 -2.15
N LEU A 491 -2.35 -7.10 -2.05
CA LEU A 491 -2.99 -5.99 -2.75
C LEU A 491 -1.98 -5.39 -3.73
N GLY A 492 -2.29 -5.39 -5.03
CA GLY A 492 -1.44 -4.77 -6.06
C GLY A 492 -1.46 -3.24 -5.95
N GLY A 493 -2.66 -2.68 -5.90
CA GLY A 493 -2.86 -1.23 -5.75
C GLY A 493 -3.19 -0.54 -7.07
N GLY A 494 -2.29 0.30 -7.53
CA GLY A 494 -2.40 0.91 -8.86
C GLY A 494 -1.28 0.47 -9.77
N GLY A 495 -1.47 0.67 -11.10
CA GLY A 495 -0.50 0.17 -12.06
C GLY A 495 -0.87 -1.21 -12.60
N SER A 496 -0.11 -1.69 -13.58
CA SER A 496 -0.35 -3.03 -14.12
C SER A 496 0.56 -4.03 -13.43
N ASP A 497 0.00 -4.78 -12.51
CA ASP A 497 0.72 -5.62 -11.58
C ASP A 497 0.88 -7.06 -12.09
N THR A 498 1.90 -7.74 -11.58
CA THR A 498 2.08 -9.18 -11.74
C THR A 498 2.22 -9.80 -10.34
N ILE A 499 1.23 -10.57 -9.94
CA ILE A 499 1.12 -11.12 -8.60
C ILE A 499 1.04 -12.64 -8.66
N ASP A 500 1.84 -13.31 -7.85
CA ASP A 500 1.85 -14.78 -7.68
C ASP A 500 1.70 -15.09 -6.19
N GLY A 501 0.56 -15.69 -5.79
CA GLY A 501 0.30 -16.12 -4.41
C GLY A 501 1.26 -17.20 -3.98
N GLY A 502 1.27 -18.32 -4.71
CA GLY A 502 2.25 -19.37 -4.54
C GLY A 502 1.71 -20.72 -4.04
N ASP A 503 2.11 -21.16 -2.86
CA ASP A 503 1.60 -22.37 -2.20
C ASP A 503 0.65 -22.00 -1.06
N ASP A 504 -0.37 -22.80 -0.81
CA ASP A 504 -1.46 -22.65 0.17
C ASP A 504 -2.56 -21.65 -0.27
N ASP A 505 -3.61 -21.43 0.56
CA ASP A 505 -4.81 -20.69 0.16
C ASP A 505 -4.60 -19.17 0.27
N ASP A 506 -4.56 -18.47 -0.87
CA ASP A 506 -4.23 -17.04 -0.97
C ASP A 506 -5.43 -16.14 -1.26
N GLU A 507 -5.31 -14.85 -0.92
CA GLU A 507 -6.29 -13.80 -1.20
C GLU A 507 -5.59 -12.64 -1.93
N ILE A 508 -5.88 -12.47 -3.25
CA ILE A 508 -5.17 -11.55 -4.13
C ILE A 508 -6.15 -10.54 -4.73
N TYR A 509 -5.78 -9.27 -4.67
CA TYR A 509 -6.48 -8.16 -5.28
C TYR A 509 -5.54 -7.43 -6.24
N GLY A 510 -5.89 -7.36 -7.54
CA GLY A 510 -5.11 -6.65 -8.56
C GLY A 510 -5.17 -5.15 -8.34
N GLY A 511 -6.36 -4.59 -8.40
CA GLY A 511 -6.60 -3.19 -8.09
C GLY A 511 -7.05 -2.34 -9.27
N SER A 512 -6.28 -1.39 -9.70
CA SER A 512 -6.61 -0.58 -10.87
C SER A 512 -5.63 -0.83 -12.03
N GLU A 513 -6.08 -0.60 -13.25
CA GLU A 513 -5.45 -1.00 -14.52
C GLU A 513 -5.48 -2.52 -14.73
N GLY A 514 -4.83 -3.02 -15.80
CA GLY A 514 -4.91 -4.43 -16.20
C GLY A 514 -3.79 -5.27 -15.59
N ASP A 515 -4.16 -6.24 -14.79
CA ASP A 515 -3.28 -7.04 -13.95
C ASP A 515 -3.09 -8.48 -14.45
N LEU A 516 -2.04 -9.13 -13.96
CA LEU A 516 -1.74 -10.53 -14.20
C LEU A 516 -1.61 -11.25 -12.85
N LEU A 517 -2.63 -12.05 -12.50
CA LEU A 517 -2.73 -12.70 -11.21
C LEU A 517 -2.58 -14.22 -11.35
N PHE A 518 -1.85 -14.83 -10.43
CA PHE A 518 -1.71 -16.28 -10.29
C PHE A 518 -2.00 -16.68 -8.85
N GLY A 519 -2.98 -17.58 -8.63
CA GLY A 519 -3.23 -18.18 -7.32
C GLY A 519 -2.12 -19.17 -6.98
N GLY A 520 -2.00 -20.22 -7.76
CA GLY A 520 -0.93 -21.20 -7.62
C GLY A 520 -1.40 -22.56 -7.14
N ASN A 521 -0.96 -23.02 -5.98
CA ASN A 521 -1.46 -24.23 -5.34
C ASN A 521 -2.28 -23.83 -4.11
N GLY A 522 -3.52 -24.15 -4.05
CA GLY A 522 -4.39 -23.83 -2.92
C GLY A 522 -5.79 -23.51 -3.39
N ALA A 523 -6.67 -23.24 -2.47
CA ALA A 523 -8.02 -22.78 -2.80
C ALA A 523 -8.04 -21.24 -2.68
N ASP A 524 -7.75 -20.59 -3.80
CA ASP A 524 -7.43 -19.19 -3.84
C ASP A 524 -8.64 -18.28 -4.08
N THR A 525 -8.53 -17.02 -3.68
CA THR A 525 -9.48 -15.97 -4.01
C THR A 525 -8.75 -14.86 -4.76
N LEU A 526 -9.06 -14.70 -6.04
CA LEU A 526 -8.42 -13.72 -6.92
C LEU A 526 -9.47 -12.73 -7.43
N VAL A 527 -9.15 -11.46 -7.31
CA VAL A 527 -10.03 -10.34 -7.69
C VAL A 527 -9.25 -9.35 -8.54
N GLY A 528 -9.66 -9.16 -9.82
CA GLY A 528 -9.03 -8.18 -10.72
C GLY A 528 -9.39 -6.74 -10.36
N GLU A 529 -10.63 -6.49 -9.97
CA GLU A 529 -11.25 -5.19 -9.65
C GLU A 529 -11.50 -4.31 -10.89
N MET A 530 -10.63 -3.38 -11.22
CA MET A 530 -10.77 -2.49 -12.37
C MET A 530 -9.63 -2.70 -13.36
N GLY A 531 -9.95 -3.02 -14.60
CA GLY A 531 -8.91 -3.22 -15.61
C GLY A 531 -9.33 -4.23 -16.63
N ASN A 532 -8.43 -4.64 -17.51
CA ASN A 532 -8.61 -5.82 -18.35
C ASN A 532 -7.62 -6.85 -17.81
N ASP A 533 -8.09 -7.70 -16.93
CA ASP A 533 -7.25 -8.54 -16.11
C ASP A 533 -7.06 -9.93 -16.74
N THR A 534 -5.95 -10.56 -16.42
CA THR A 534 -5.69 -11.95 -16.76
C THR A 534 -5.39 -12.72 -15.49
N ILE A 535 -6.27 -13.68 -15.17
CA ILE A 535 -6.26 -14.36 -13.88
C ILE A 535 -6.19 -15.87 -14.08
N TYR A 536 -5.27 -16.52 -13.39
CA TYR A 536 -5.09 -17.97 -13.35
C TYR A 536 -5.32 -18.46 -11.92
N GLY A 537 -6.32 -19.32 -11.70
CA GLY A 537 -6.56 -19.96 -10.39
C GLY A 537 -5.44 -20.92 -10.04
N GLY A 538 -5.26 -21.96 -10.84
CA GLY A 538 -4.18 -22.90 -10.70
C GLY A 538 -4.62 -24.29 -10.28
N ASN A 539 -4.19 -24.76 -9.12
CA ASN A 539 -4.58 -26.07 -8.62
C ASN A 539 -5.55 -25.91 -7.44
N ASP A 540 -6.48 -26.87 -7.30
CA ASP A 540 -7.52 -26.92 -6.29
C ASP A 540 -8.71 -25.97 -6.63
N ALA A 541 -9.59 -25.63 -5.71
CA ALA A 541 -10.88 -25.03 -6.03
C ALA A 541 -10.91 -23.52 -5.76
N ASP A 542 -10.88 -22.73 -6.81
CA ASP A 542 -10.64 -21.29 -6.76
C ASP A 542 -11.92 -20.44 -6.91
N LEU A 543 -11.85 -19.24 -6.38
CA LEU A 543 -12.82 -18.18 -6.62
C LEU A 543 -12.13 -17.03 -7.37
N ILE A 544 -12.55 -16.83 -8.63
CA ILE A 544 -11.98 -15.84 -9.53
C ILE A 544 -13.05 -14.82 -9.90
N LEU A 545 -12.76 -13.55 -9.68
CA LEU A 545 -13.62 -12.41 -9.98
C LEU A 545 -12.84 -11.44 -10.89
N GLY A 546 -13.27 -11.25 -12.14
CA GLY A 546 -12.65 -10.28 -13.06
C GLY A 546 -12.94 -8.86 -12.61
N GLY A 547 -14.18 -8.45 -12.60
CA GLY A 547 -14.60 -7.15 -12.08
C GLY A 547 -15.16 -6.21 -13.13
N ASN A 548 -14.49 -5.10 -13.39
CA ASN A 548 -14.86 -4.19 -14.47
C ASN A 548 -13.77 -4.18 -15.54
N GLY A 549 -14.11 -4.54 -16.73
CA GLY A 549 -13.17 -4.58 -17.85
C GLY A 549 -13.44 -5.79 -18.73
N ASN A 550 -12.61 -6.02 -19.74
CA ASN A 550 -12.68 -7.22 -20.55
C ASN A 550 -11.63 -8.18 -20.04
N ASP A 551 -12.06 -9.13 -19.21
CA ASP A 551 -11.17 -9.97 -18.42
C ASP A 551 -10.93 -11.34 -19.08
N SER A 552 -9.83 -12.01 -18.70
CA SER A 552 -9.51 -13.37 -19.12
C SER A 552 -9.25 -14.23 -17.90
N LEU A 553 -10.18 -15.10 -17.56
CA LEU A 553 -10.20 -15.89 -16.34
C LEU A 553 -10.00 -17.38 -16.68
N PHE A 554 -9.07 -18.02 -15.98
CA PHE A 554 -8.72 -19.42 -16.14
C PHE A 554 -8.76 -20.13 -14.80
N GLY A 555 -9.68 -21.12 -14.62
CA GLY A 555 -9.76 -21.97 -13.42
C GLY A 555 -8.61 -22.97 -13.36
N GLU A 556 -8.29 -23.56 -14.50
CA GLU A 556 -7.27 -24.61 -14.69
C GLU A 556 -7.65 -25.95 -14.04
N GLN A 557 -7.25 -26.27 -12.85
CA GLN A 557 -7.47 -27.55 -12.16
C GLN A 557 -8.30 -27.35 -10.88
N GLY A 558 -9.54 -27.51 -10.89
CA GLY A 558 -10.33 -27.28 -9.68
C GLY A 558 -11.78 -27.67 -9.81
N ASN A 559 -12.58 -27.28 -8.86
CA ASN A 559 -14.01 -27.07 -9.04
C ASN A 559 -14.22 -25.56 -8.80
N ASP A 560 -14.01 -24.79 -9.85
CA ASP A 560 -13.77 -23.39 -9.75
C ASP A 560 -15.05 -22.54 -9.88
N VAL A 561 -15.00 -21.34 -9.38
CA VAL A 561 -16.07 -20.35 -9.54
C VAL A 561 -15.48 -19.12 -10.21
N LEU A 562 -15.82 -18.91 -11.49
CA LEU A 562 -15.38 -17.78 -12.29
C LEU A 562 -16.51 -16.79 -12.49
N ARG A 563 -16.26 -15.50 -12.32
CA ARG A 563 -17.20 -14.42 -12.63
C ARG A 563 -16.49 -13.33 -13.41
N GLY A 564 -16.92 -13.10 -14.67
CA GLY A 564 -16.40 -12.03 -15.51
C GLY A 564 -16.73 -10.66 -14.92
N GLY A 565 -17.98 -10.28 -14.93
CA GLY A 565 -18.46 -9.07 -14.30
C GLY A 565 -19.03 -8.07 -15.28
N ARG A 566 -18.33 -6.99 -15.54
CA ARG A 566 -18.71 -6.03 -16.59
C ARG A 566 -17.66 -6.03 -17.67
N GLY A 567 -18.11 -6.12 -18.93
CA GLY A 567 -17.25 -6.12 -20.11
C GLY A 567 -17.43 -7.39 -20.89
N ASP A 568 -16.76 -7.50 -22.04
CA ASP A 568 -16.80 -8.71 -22.84
C ASP A 568 -15.69 -9.64 -22.33
N ASP A 569 -16.07 -10.66 -21.54
CA ASP A 569 -15.16 -11.49 -20.77
C ASP A 569 -14.90 -12.85 -21.44
N PHE A 570 -13.75 -13.43 -21.14
CA PHE A 570 -13.39 -14.80 -21.51
C PHE A 570 -13.16 -15.62 -20.23
N LEU A 571 -13.95 -16.69 -20.06
CA LEU A 571 -13.90 -17.60 -18.92
C LEU A 571 -13.62 -19.02 -19.40
N ASP A 572 -12.61 -19.67 -18.84
CA ASP A 572 -12.26 -21.08 -19.07
C ASP A 572 -12.19 -21.81 -17.73
N GLY A 573 -13.17 -22.69 -17.45
CA GLY A 573 -13.21 -23.46 -16.21
C GLY A 573 -12.07 -24.48 -16.11
N GLY A 574 -11.80 -25.18 -17.20
CA GLY A 574 -10.69 -26.08 -17.28
C GLY A 574 -11.01 -27.54 -17.01
N ASN A 575 -10.62 -28.07 -15.87
CA ASN A 575 -10.86 -29.46 -15.52
C ASN A 575 -11.69 -29.59 -14.23
N ARG A 576 -12.59 -30.55 -14.18
CA ARG A 576 -13.57 -30.86 -13.15
C ARG A 576 -14.81 -29.94 -13.27
N ASN A 577 -15.63 -29.90 -12.17
CA ASN A 577 -16.97 -29.35 -12.23
C ASN A 577 -16.97 -27.87 -11.82
N ASP A 578 -17.09 -26.98 -12.79
CA ASP A 578 -16.91 -25.56 -12.64
C ASP A 578 -18.23 -24.76 -12.67
N ARG A 579 -18.17 -23.52 -12.25
CA ARG A 579 -19.27 -22.56 -12.31
C ARG A 579 -18.81 -21.25 -12.92
N LEU A 580 -19.27 -20.97 -14.13
CA LEU A 580 -18.90 -19.79 -14.90
C LEU A 580 -20.09 -18.84 -15.01
N TYR A 581 -19.85 -17.57 -14.77
CA TYR A 581 -20.82 -16.49 -14.83
C TYR A 581 -20.23 -15.32 -15.63
N GLY A 582 -20.73 -15.04 -16.86
CA GLY A 582 -20.31 -13.91 -17.68
C GLY A 582 -20.76 -12.58 -17.07
N ALA A 583 -22.05 -12.41 -16.89
CA ALA A 583 -22.80 -11.32 -16.28
C ALA A 583 -23.17 -10.17 -17.23
N GLU A 584 -22.50 -9.01 -17.31
CA GLU A 584 -22.78 -7.92 -18.25
C GLU A 584 -21.72 -7.91 -19.37
N GLY A 585 -22.05 -8.24 -20.60
CA GLY A 585 -21.13 -8.26 -21.75
C GLY A 585 -21.50 -9.26 -22.82
N ASP A 586 -20.81 -9.20 -23.96
CA ASP A 586 -20.83 -10.30 -24.95
C ASP A 586 -19.71 -11.29 -24.53
N ASP A 587 -20.07 -12.27 -23.68
CA ASP A 587 -19.09 -13.12 -22.99
C ASP A 587 -18.78 -14.43 -23.75
N THR A 588 -17.62 -15.01 -23.48
CA THR A 588 -17.23 -16.35 -23.95
C THR A 588 -16.91 -17.25 -22.77
N LEU A 589 -17.73 -18.30 -22.58
CA LEU A 589 -17.59 -19.24 -21.47
C LEU A 589 -17.26 -20.64 -22.01
N LEU A 590 -16.18 -21.22 -21.50
CA LEU A 590 -15.75 -22.58 -21.77
C LEU A 590 -15.79 -23.38 -20.46
N GLY A 591 -16.67 -24.40 -20.35
CA GLY A 591 -16.72 -25.29 -19.17
C GLY A 591 -15.46 -26.15 -19.08
N GLY A 592 -15.20 -26.88 -20.15
CA GLY A 592 -14.00 -27.70 -20.27
C GLY A 592 -14.25 -29.20 -20.07
N ASN A 593 -13.62 -29.81 -19.08
CA ASN A 593 -13.88 -31.20 -18.72
C ASN A 593 -14.59 -31.27 -17.35
N GLY A 594 -15.77 -31.77 -17.27
CA GLY A 594 -16.52 -31.91 -16.03
C GLY A 594 -17.99 -31.75 -16.21
N ASP A 595 -18.79 -31.89 -15.15
CA ASP A 595 -20.20 -31.52 -15.21
C ASP A 595 -20.33 -30.05 -14.78
N ASP A 596 -20.38 -29.10 -15.73
CA ASP A 596 -20.21 -27.68 -15.53
C ASP A 596 -21.54 -26.90 -15.50
N LEU A 597 -21.52 -25.71 -14.89
CA LEU A 597 -22.60 -24.75 -14.89
C LEU A 597 -22.16 -23.43 -15.53
N LEU A 598 -22.67 -23.12 -16.70
CA LEU A 598 -22.41 -21.89 -17.43
C LEU A 598 -23.62 -20.97 -17.41
N ARG A 599 -23.41 -19.70 -17.12
CA ARG A 599 -24.44 -18.66 -17.26
C ARG A 599 -23.86 -17.47 -18.00
N GLY A 600 -24.37 -17.20 -19.19
CA GLY A 600 -23.96 -16.04 -19.99
C GLY A 600 -24.33 -14.75 -19.27
N GLY A 601 -25.61 -14.43 -19.22
CA GLY A 601 -26.07 -13.28 -18.45
C GLY A 601 -26.85 -12.27 -19.24
N ALA A 602 -26.27 -11.16 -19.58
CA ALA A 602 -26.89 -10.11 -20.37
C ALA A 602 -26.03 -9.81 -21.60
N GLN A 603 -26.67 -9.59 -22.75
CA GLN A 603 -26.08 -9.43 -24.08
C GLN A 603 -25.79 -10.81 -24.72
N ASN A 604 -24.94 -10.87 -25.80
CA ASN A 604 -24.91 -12.05 -26.65
C ASN A 604 -23.73 -12.94 -26.31
N ASP A 605 -23.98 -14.04 -25.68
CA ASP A 605 -22.96 -14.89 -25.09
C ASP A 605 -22.67 -16.13 -25.97
N LEU A 606 -21.41 -16.57 -25.93
CA LEU A 606 -20.96 -17.84 -26.48
C LEU A 606 -20.60 -18.80 -25.36
N MET A 607 -21.33 -19.90 -25.26
CA MET A 607 -21.14 -20.90 -24.23
C MET A 607 -20.84 -22.26 -24.81
N LEU A 608 -19.74 -22.87 -24.37
CA LEU A 608 -19.33 -24.22 -24.72
C LEU A 608 -19.20 -25.05 -23.44
N GLY A 609 -20.04 -26.06 -23.22
CA GLY A 609 -19.98 -26.95 -22.07
C GLY A 609 -18.70 -27.77 -22.08
N GLY A 610 -18.48 -28.58 -23.08
CA GLY A 610 -17.25 -29.37 -23.26
C GLY A 610 -17.48 -30.86 -23.12
N ASP A 611 -16.63 -31.53 -22.33
CA ASP A 611 -16.79 -32.96 -21.99
C ASP A 611 -17.51 -33.08 -20.63
N GLY A 612 -18.73 -33.58 -20.57
CA GLY A 612 -19.45 -33.76 -19.30
C GLY A 612 -20.94 -33.63 -19.44
N ASN A 613 -21.69 -33.60 -18.32
CA ASN A 613 -23.12 -33.34 -18.39
C ASN A 613 -23.39 -31.91 -17.90
N ASP A 614 -23.44 -30.98 -18.80
CA ASP A 614 -23.36 -29.56 -18.53
C ASP A 614 -24.74 -28.90 -18.42
N VAL A 615 -24.78 -27.77 -17.74
CA VAL A 615 -25.96 -26.91 -17.67
C VAL A 615 -25.60 -25.53 -18.20
N LEU A 616 -26.18 -25.16 -19.35
CA LEU A 616 -25.93 -23.88 -19.99
C LEU A 616 -27.19 -23.01 -19.93
N ILE A 617 -27.08 -21.78 -19.47
CA ILE A 617 -28.18 -20.82 -19.36
C ILE A 617 -27.74 -19.52 -20.04
N GLY A 618 -28.28 -19.21 -21.22
CA GLY A 618 -27.96 -18.02 -22.01
C GLY A 618 -28.27 -16.74 -21.24
N GLY A 619 -29.50 -16.47 -21.05
CA GLY A 619 -29.94 -15.30 -20.26
C GLY A 619 -30.72 -14.30 -21.09
N ALA A 620 -30.17 -13.14 -21.31
CA ALA A 620 -30.80 -12.09 -22.09
C ALA A 620 -29.88 -11.63 -23.22
N GLY A 621 -30.10 -12.15 -24.42
CA GLY A 621 -29.23 -11.88 -25.56
C GLY A 621 -29.64 -12.66 -26.78
N PHE A 622 -28.75 -12.73 -27.74
CA PHE A 622 -28.81 -13.70 -28.84
C PHE A 622 -27.64 -14.66 -28.60
N ASP A 623 -27.92 -15.65 -27.78
CA ASP A 623 -26.88 -16.49 -27.23
C ASP A 623 -26.59 -17.70 -28.13
N THR A 624 -25.40 -18.22 -28.05
CA THR A 624 -25.00 -19.45 -28.73
C THR A 624 -24.54 -20.47 -27.69
N LEU A 625 -25.29 -21.59 -27.63
CA LEU A 625 -25.08 -22.67 -26.66
C LEU A 625 -24.65 -23.93 -27.37
N ASP A 626 -23.51 -24.49 -27.04
CA ASP A 626 -23.02 -25.80 -27.44
C ASP A 626 -22.71 -26.62 -26.18
N GLY A 627 -23.52 -27.62 -25.89
CA GLY A 627 -23.33 -28.48 -24.72
C GLY A 627 -22.04 -29.28 -24.81
N GLY A 628 -21.71 -29.75 -26.02
CA GLY A 628 -20.50 -30.55 -26.23
C GLY A 628 -20.78 -32.06 -26.18
N ALA A 629 -19.99 -32.79 -25.44
CA ALA A 629 -20.10 -34.25 -25.30
C ALA A 629 -20.64 -34.64 -23.93
N GLY A 630 -21.84 -35.23 -23.90
CA GLY A 630 -22.49 -35.65 -22.66
C GLY A 630 -24.02 -35.56 -22.74
N ASP A 631 -24.67 -35.69 -21.61
CA ASP A 631 -26.13 -35.51 -21.55
C ASP A 631 -26.42 -34.12 -20.96
N ASP A 632 -26.57 -33.07 -21.80
CA ASP A 632 -26.60 -31.68 -21.43
C ASP A 632 -27.97 -31.06 -21.23
N ILE A 633 -28.08 -30.00 -20.48
CA ILE A 633 -29.28 -29.19 -20.29
C ILE A 633 -29.00 -27.77 -20.74
N MET A 634 -29.78 -27.30 -21.71
CA MET A 634 -29.65 -25.96 -22.29
C MET A 634 -30.93 -25.15 -22.11
N VAL A 635 -30.77 -23.86 -21.74
CA VAL A 635 -31.84 -22.88 -21.58
C VAL A 635 -31.42 -21.59 -22.28
N GLY A 636 -32.10 -21.18 -23.34
CA GLY A 636 -31.83 -19.92 -24.05
C GLY A 636 -32.27 -18.69 -23.24
N ALA A 637 -33.44 -18.76 -22.66
CA ALA A 637 -34.15 -17.81 -21.83
C ALA A 637 -34.80 -16.65 -22.61
N PHE A 638 -34.19 -15.49 -22.75
CA PHE A 638 -34.86 -14.37 -23.43
C PHE A 638 -34.19 -14.02 -24.76
N ASN A 639 -35.02 -13.72 -25.77
CA ASN A 639 -34.70 -13.37 -27.14
C ASN A 639 -34.52 -14.61 -28.04
N ALA A 640 -33.60 -14.60 -28.99
CA ALA A 640 -33.50 -15.60 -30.04
C ALA A 640 -32.14 -16.29 -30.00
N ASP A 641 -32.12 -17.49 -29.51
CA ASP A 641 -30.93 -18.23 -29.22
C ASP A 641 -30.60 -19.31 -30.24
N THR A 642 -29.34 -19.74 -30.27
CA THR A 642 -28.87 -20.79 -31.17
C THR A 642 -28.29 -21.95 -30.37
N PHE A 643 -28.88 -23.13 -30.50
CA PHE A 643 -28.38 -24.35 -29.88
C PHE A 643 -27.60 -25.14 -30.93
N VAL A 644 -26.32 -25.34 -30.69
CA VAL A 644 -25.36 -25.98 -31.62
C VAL A 644 -25.15 -27.42 -31.24
N PHE A 645 -25.14 -28.32 -32.25
CA PHE A 645 -24.90 -29.75 -32.04
C PHE A 645 -23.87 -30.28 -33.03
N ALA A 646 -22.97 -31.11 -32.53
CA ALA A 646 -21.97 -31.84 -33.30
C ALA A 646 -22.11 -33.36 -33.12
N ASP A 647 -21.25 -34.13 -33.78
CA ASP A 647 -21.22 -35.58 -33.56
C ASP A 647 -20.79 -35.91 -32.11
N ASP A 648 -21.37 -36.97 -31.53
CA ASP A 648 -21.11 -37.45 -30.15
C ASP A 648 -21.64 -36.55 -29.00
N HIS A 649 -22.68 -35.71 -29.28
CA HIS A 649 -23.27 -34.76 -28.32
C HIS A 649 -24.06 -35.42 -27.16
N GLY A 650 -24.43 -36.72 -27.24
CA GLY A 650 -25.18 -37.42 -26.19
C GLY A 650 -26.69 -37.26 -26.21
N ASN A 651 -27.32 -37.19 -25.03
CA ASN A 651 -28.81 -37.08 -24.95
C ASN A 651 -29.19 -35.79 -24.22
N ASP A 652 -29.42 -34.76 -25.00
CA ASP A 652 -29.54 -33.39 -24.50
C ASP A 652 -30.99 -32.97 -24.34
N ILE A 653 -31.18 -31.95 -23.51
CA ILE A 653 -32.47 -31.33 -23.23
C ILE A 653 -32.35 -29.82 -23.48
N ILE A 654 -33.28 -29.32 -24.33
CA ILE A 654 -33.55 -27.87 -24.41
C ILE A 654 -34.85 -27.62 -23.65
N GLU A 655 -34.80 -26.84 -22.58
CA GLU A 655 -35.95 -26.70 -21.68
C GLU A 655 -37.01 -25.73 -22.17
N ASP A 656 -36.64 -24.71 -22.97
CA ASP A 656 -37.51 -23.58 -23.31
C ASP A 656 -37.61 -23.24 -24.79
N PHE A 657 -37.28 -24.15 -25.69
CA PHE A 657 -37.34 -23.93 -27.14
C PHE A 657 -38.70 -23.44 -27.64
N GLU A 658 -38.76 -22.26 -28.26
CA GLU A 658 -39.99 -21.62 -28.76
C GLU A 658 -40.22 -21.80 -30.27
N ALA A 659 -40.59 -22.99 -30.71
CA ALA A 659 -40.83 -23.33 -32.11
C ALA A 659 -41.91 -22.48 -32.84
N ALA A 660 -42.78 -21.75 -32.10
CA ALA A 660 -43.87 -20.98 -32.68
C ALA A 660 -43.51 -19.56 -33.13
N ASN A 661 -42.34 -19.07 -32.83
CA ASN A 661 -41.94 -17.67 -33.07
C ASN A 661 -40.83 -17.47 -34.10
N ASP A 662 -40.22 -18.53 -34.63
CA ASP A 662 -39.17 -18.54 -35.65
C ASP A 662 -37.88 -17.78 -35.25
N PHE A 663 -37.62 -17.57 -33.95
CA PHE A 663 -36.46 -16.82 -33.48
C PHE A 663 -35.36 -17.72 -32.97
N GLU A 664 -35.67 -18.76 -32.22
CA GLU A 664 -34.71 -19.75 -31.76
C GLU A 664 -34.33 -20.76 -32.84
N ARG A 665 -33.09 -21.27 -32.78
CA ARG A 665 -32.56 -22.16 -33.81
C ARG A 665 -31.76 -23.30 -33.24
N ILE A 666 -31.89 -24.45 -33.92
CA ILE A 666 -31.02 -25.61 -33.71
C ILE A 666 -30.06 -25.70 -34.90
N ASP A 667 -28.77 -25.59 -34.65
CA ASP A 667 -27.75 -25.65 -35.68
C ASP A 667 -27.12 -27.05 -35.76
N PHE A 668 -27.37 -27.72 -36.87
CA PHE A 668 -26.85 -29.03 -37.23
C PHE A 668 -25.69 -28.97 -38.22
N SER A 669 -25.14 -27.81 -38.52
CA SER A 669 -24.09 -27.66 -39.54
C SER A 669 -22.82 -28.46 -39.21
N ASN A 670 -22.59 -28.80 -37.94
CA ASN A 670 -21.49 -29.64 -37.47
C ASN A 670 -21.86 -31.11 -37.27
N LEU A 671 -23.12 -31.50 -37.52
CA LEU A 671 -23.61 -32.86 -37.34
C LEU A 671 -23.52 -33.64 -38.66
N SER A 672 -22.89 -34.82 -38.69
CA SER A 672 -22.67 -35.58 -39.90
C SER A 672 -23.93 -36.36 -40.39
N THR A 673 -24.92 -36.53 -39.53
CA THR A 673 -26.08 -37.44 -39.74
C THR A 673 -27.34 -36.74 -40.26
N LEU A 674 -27.63 -35.51 -39.87
CA LEU A 674 -28.78 -34.69 -40.26
C LEU A 674 -28.34 -33.53 -41.13
N ASN A 675 -28.60 -33.54 -42.43
CA ASN A 675 -28.09 -32.54 -43.39
C ASN A 675 -29.21 -31.75 -44.09
N SER A 676 -30.45 -31.96 -43.71
CA SER A 676 -31.60 -31.28 -44.30
C SER A 676 -32.83 -31.34 -43.41
N LEU A 677 -33.75 -30.39 -43.58
CA LEU A 677 -35.07 -30.41 -42.96
C LEU A 677 -35.83 -31.72 -43.19
N ALA A 678 -35.60 -32.36 -44.33
CA ALA A 678 -36.26 -33.63 -44.67
C ALA A 678 -35.74 -34.81 -43.82
N ASP A 679 -34.52 -34.74 -43.33
CA ASP A 679 -34.00 -35.73 -42.40
C ASP A 679 -34.62 -35.55 -41.00
N VAL A 680 -34.85 -34.32 -40.59
CA VAL A 680 -35.43 -33.97 -39.28
C VAL A 680 -36.96 -34.24 -39.28
N LEU A 681 -37.71 -33.58 -40.13
CA LEU A 681 -39.18 -33.60 -40.13
C LEU A 681 -39.79 -34.66 -41.07
N GLY A 682 -39.00 -35.39 -41.83
CA GLY A 682 -39.44 -36.40 -42.79
C GLY A 682 -39.93 -35.82 -44.10
N SER A 683 -39.67 -36.51 -45.19
CA SER A 683 -40.24 -36.24 -46.54
C SER A 683 -41.00 -37.43 -47.07
N GLY A 684 -42.29 -37.46 -46.93
CA GLY A 684 -43.24 -38.30 -47.66
C GLY A 684 -43.04 -39.82 -47.67
N SER A 685 -41.89 -40.39 -47.45
CA SER A 685 -41.60 -41.83 -47.40
C SER A 685 -40.39 -42.19 -46.51
N GLY A 686 -39.67 -41.21 -45.89
CA GLY A 686 -38.62 -41.40 -44.92
C GLY A 686 -39.14 -41.37 -43.47
N THR A 687 -38.46 -42.04 -42.58
CA THR A 687 -38.70 -41.91 -41.13
C THR A 687 -38.11 -40.57 -40.70
N ALA A 688 -38.91 -39.69 -40.13
CA ALA A 688 -38.41 -38.45 -39.52
C ALA A 688 -37.54 -38.79 -38.30
N ALA A 689 -36.47 -38.05 -38.11
CA ALA A 689 -35.66 -38.11 -36.88
C ALA A 689 -36.44 -37.56 -35.68
N ALA A 690 -37.23 -36.48 -35.87
CA ALA A 690 -38.06 -35.88 -34.83
C ALA A 690 -39.38 -36.66 -34.62
N THR A 691 -39.73 -36.92 -33.38
CA THR A 691 -40.96 -37.60 -32.96
C THR A 691 -41.59 -36.98 -31.74
N GLN A 692 -42.96 -36.89 -31.72
CA GLN A 692 -43.66 -36.43 -30.51
C GLN A 692 -43.70 -37.51 -29.44
N VAL A 693 -43.20 -37.22 -28.24
CA VAL A 693 -43.20 -38.13 -27.08
C VAL A 693 -43.89 -37.43 -25.91
N GLY A 694 -45.19 -37.65 -25.75
CA GLY A 694 -45.98 -36.97 -24.73
C GLY A 694 -46.20 -35.50 -25.05
N LEU A 695 -45.63 -34.60 -24.23
CA LEU A 695 -45.65 -33.15 -24.46
C LEU A 695 -44.41 -32.66 -25.21
N ASP A 696 -43.40 -33.52 -25.38
CA ASP A 696 -42.05 -33.15 -25.83
C ASP A 696 -41.81 -33.65 -27.26
N VAL A 697 -40.88 -33.03 -27.95
CA VAL A 697 -40.32 -33.55 -29.21
C VAL A 697 -38.94 -34.14 -28.95
N VAL A 698 -38.72 -35.35 -29.41
CA VAL A 698 -37.40 -36.00 -29.38
C VAL A 698 -36.87 -36.14 -30.79
N ILE A 699 -35.67 -35.63 -31.04
CA ILE A 699 -34.94 -35.72 -32.31
C ILE A 699 -33.82 -36.75 -32.14
N ASP A 700 -33.92 -37.90 -32.85
CA ASP A 700 -32.82 -38.88 -32.89
C ASP A 700 -31.82 -38.47 -33.98
N THR A 701 -30.65 -38.03 -33.53
CA THR A 701 -29.59 -37.53 -34.41
C THR A 701 -28.71 -38.66 -34.98
N GLY A 702 -28.82 -39.88 -34.44
CA GLY A 702 -27.92 -41.00 -34.73
C GLY A 702 -26.60 -40.98 -33.98
N SER A 703 -26.26 -39.86 -33.36
CA SER A 703 -25.15 -39.70 -32.40
C SER A 703 -25.66 -39.54 -30.96
N GLY A 704 -26.96 -39.33 -30.79
CA GLY A 704 -27.64 -39.13 -29.53
C GLY A 704 -29.10 -38.69 -29.76
N THR A 705 -29.71 -38.04 -28.75
CA THR A 705 -31.06 -37.50 -28.84
C THR A 705 -31.14 -36.07 -28.32
N ILE A 706 -31.94 -35.22 -28.96
CA ILE A 706 -32.26 -33.88 -28.46
C ILE A 706 -33.72 -33.88 -28.04
N THR A 707 -34.00 -33.55 -26.80
CA THR A 707 -35.36 -33.45 -26.25
C THR A 707 -35.74 -31.99 -26.08
N LEU A 708 -36.74 -31.54 -26.86
CA LEU A 708 -37.35 -30.22 -26.75
C LEU A 708 -38.55 -30.33 -25.81
N LEU A 709 -38.45 -29.77 -24.60
CA LEU A 709 -39.50 -29.87 -23.60
C LEU A 709 -40.71 -29.01 -23.94
N ASN A 710 -41.92 -29.58 -23.81
CA ASN A 710 -43.21 -28.92 -24.03
C ASN A 710 -43.42 -28.37 -25.46
N VAL A 711 -42.71 -28.86 -26.45
CA VAL A 711 -42.81 -28.45 -27.86
C VAL A 711 -43.77 -29.36 -28.60
N ASN A 712 -44.64 -28.78 -29.44
CA ASN A 712 -45.52 -29.56 -30.32
C ASN A 712 -44.81 -29.75 -31.67
N TYR A 713 -44.66 -30.99 -32.12
CA TYR A 713 -44.06 -31.33 -33.42
C TYR A 713 -44.62 -30.55 -34.60
N ALA A 714 -45.93 -30.20 -34.56
CA ALA A 714 -46.61 -29.50 -35.67
C ALA A 714 -46.20 -28.01 -35.78
N ASP A 715 -45.56 -27.46 -34.75
CA ASP A 715 -45.11 -26.08 -34.73
C ASP A 715 -43.64 -25.93 -35.24
N LEU A 716 -42.93 -27.05 -35.47
CA LEU A 716 -41.58 -27.06 -36.05
C LEU A 716 -41.60 -26.84 -37.56
N ASP A 717 -40.75 -25.96 -38.06
CA ASP A 717 -40.60 -25.69 -39.50
C ASP A 717 -39.13 -25.41 -39.94
N ALA A 718 -38.94 -24.81 -41.10
CA ALA A 718 -37.62 -24.59 -41.68
C ALA A 718 -36.85 -23.43 -41.04
N ALA A 719 -37.50 -22.56 -40.29
CA ALA A 719 -36.85 -21.44 -39.61
C ALA A 719 -36.12 -21.90 -38.34
N ASP A 720 -36.59 -23.03 -37.75
CA ASP A 720 -36.05 -23.60 -36.52
C ASP A 720 -34.67 -24.28 -36.68
N PHE A 721 -34.25 -24.56 -37.93
CA PHE A 721 -33.07 -25.38 -38.19
C PHE A 721 -32.08 -24.74 -39.16
N VAL A 722 -30.77 -24.88 -38.81
CA VAL A 722 -29.61 -24.57 -39.66
C VAL A 722 -28.90 -25.88 -40.03
N PHE A 723 -28.37 -26.03 -41.28
CA PHE A 723 -27.72 -27.24 -41.77
C PHE A 723 -26.41 -26.92 -42.47
#